data_e598a33ae735dad61c278e0f2be7aa91
#
_entry.id   e598a33ae735dad61c278e0f2be7aa91
#
_cell.length_a   1.000
_cell.length_b   1.000
_cell.length_c   1.000
_cell.angle_alpha   90.00
_cell.angle_beta   90.00
_cell.angle_gamma   90.00
#
_symmetry.space_group_name_H-M   'P 1'
#
loop_
_entity.id
_entity.type
_entity.pdbx_description
1 polymer ?
#
loop_
_entity_poly.entity_id
_entity_poly.type
_entity_poly.pdbx_seq_one_letter_code
_entity_poly.pdbx_strand_id
1 'polypeptide(L)'
;MTDVNPVRSDNCRQYNNVPPQIDLPAMDHEIIDLWARQHTFDKSLEATKDGRPWTFFEGPPTANGQPGTHHVEARVFKDIFPRFKTMQGFRVDRKAGWDCHGLPVELAVEKELGFSGKPDIEKYGVEPFNAKCRESVTRHVDAFSELTERMGYWVNMDEAYWTMSPSYVESVWWGLKRIWDKGLLGEDHRVAPYCPRCGTTLSDHELAQGYQDDRDPSIYVRFPVTSGPLAGRAKLLVWTTTPWTLVSNTAVAVHPEVRYVVAHQDPVPEGSDAVATASAEDPASQDLIIAEPLFEKVLGEGWSLTGESFLGSQMEFWTYERPYNFLEWPKTERVTVDGRPTPADANFVVLADYVTVEDGTGLVHQAPAFGADDLQTCRRYGLPLVNPIRPDGTFEESVPLVGGQFFKTADKPLCEDLDRRGVLFRLEMHWHSYPHCWRCDTHLIYYAQPSWYIRTTKVKEQLLAQNEGTTWYPETIKHGRFGDWLENNIDWAVSRSRYWGTPLPLWRNDDDRSDVICVESLAELSQYVGRDLTGMDPHRPFIDEVTFTRDGHTYHRVPEVADAWLDSGSMPFAQWGYPHVPGSKEKFESHYPGDFICEAIDQTRGWFYTMMAVGTLVFDESSYRNVLCLGHILAEDGRKMSKHLGNILLPIPLMDSHGADALRWFMAADGSPWSARRVGDETIQETVRKVLLTYWNTVSFQALYARANGWSPAQGTQDDADPARGFGGVVPPAVDSRAVSYTHLTLPTKRIV
;
A
#
# COMPACT_ATOMS: atom_id res chain seq x y z
N MET A 1 -46.75 36.11 -69.05
CA MET A 1 -45.75 36.66 -68.16
C MET A 1 -46.18 36.26 -66.76
N THR A 2 -45.64 35.17 -66.26
CA THR A 2 -45.95 34.63 -64.95
C THR A 2 -44.72 34.74 -64.08
N ASP A 3 -44.80 35.67 -63.14
CA ASP A 3 -43.79 35.88 -62.14
C ASP A 3 -43.74 34.64 -61.22
N VAL A 4 -42.63 33.90 -61.32
CA VAL A 4 -42.30 32.84 -60.35
C VAL A 4 -41.48 33.48 -59.22
N ASN A 5 -42.12 33.67 -58.12
CA ASN A 5 -41.50 34.09 -56.87
C ASN A 5 -40.59 32.91 -56.36
N PRO A 6 -39.31 33.12 -56.10
CA PRO A 6 -38.49 32.06 -55.56
C PRO A 6 -38.90 31.80 -54.10
N VAL A 7 -39.31 30.56 -53.80
CA VAL A 7 -39.54 30.10 -52.46
C VAL A 7 -38.17 30.14 -51.70
N ARG A 8 -38.02 31.12 -50.83
CA ARG A 8 -36.95 31.15 -49.84
C ARG A 8 -37.14 29.95 -48.91
N SER A 9 -36.24 29.01 -49.00
CA SER A 9 -36.12 27.95 -48.01
C SER A 9 -35.55 28.57 -46.73
N ASP A 10 -36.40 29.06 -45.84
CA ASP A 10 -36.04 29.52 -44.50
C ASP A 10 -35.70 28.30 -43.63
N ASN A 11 -34.52 27.77 -43.79
CA ASN A 11 -33.95 26.74 -42.90
C ASN A 11 -33.08 27.39 -41.81
N CYS A 12 -33.39 28.60 -41.38
CA CYS A 12 -32.82 29.23 -40.22
C CYS A 12 -33.41 28.57 -38.98
N ARG A 13 -32.66 27.62 -38.35
CA ARG A 13 -33.04 27.05 -37.06
C ARG A 13 -33.01 28.17 -36.01
N GLN A 14 -34.18 28.57 -35.50
CA GLN A 14 -34.25 29.41 -34.31
C GLN A 14 -33.73 28.66 -33.09
N TYR A 15 -33.21 29.40 -32.08
CA TYR A 15 -32.90 28.81 -30.79
C TYR A 15 -34.13 28.12 -30.21
N ASN A 16 -33.90 26.93 -29.60
CA ASN A 16 -34.95 26.26 -28.83
C ASN A 16 -35.34 27.12 -27.61
N ASN A 17 -36.52 26.89 -27.08
CA ASN A 17 -36.91 27.49 -25.82
C ASN A 17 -36.08 26.84 -24.69
N VAL A 18 -35.39 27.67 -23.89
CA VAL A 18 -34.66 27.23 -22.69
C VAL A 18 -35.53 27.63 -21.50
N PRO A 19 -36.04 26.66 -20.73
CA PRO A 19 -36.88 26.95 -19.57
C PRO A 19 -36.09 27.73 -18.50
N PRO A 20 -36.76 28.62 -17.75
CA PRO A 20 -36.11 29.43 -16.71
C PRO A 20 -35.71 28.60 -15.48
N GLN A 21 -36.34 27.46 -15.30
CA GLN A 21 -36.02 26.50 -14.23
C GLN A 21 -35.45 25.22 -14.85
N ILE A 22 -34.49 24.64 -14.18
CA ILE A 22 -33.84 23.40 -14.59
C ILE A 22 -33.89 22.38 -13.44
N ASP A 23 -34.19 21.15 -13.79
CA ASP A 23 -34.00 19.98 -12.95
C ASP A 23 -32.71 19.27 -13.43
N LEU A 24 -31.60 19.45 -12.70
CA LEU A 24 -30.31 18.92 -13.07
C LEU A 24 -30.28 17.39 -13.08
N PRO A 25 -30.81 16.69 -12.05
CA PRO A 25 -30.88 15.22 -12.07
C PRO A 25 -31.70 14.67 -13.25
N ALA A 26 -32.86 15.25 -13.55
CA ALA A 26 -33.68 14.81 -14.68
C ALA A 26 -32.96 15.03 -16.01
N MET A 27 -32.28 16.16 -16.18
CA MET A 27 -31.49 16.44 -17.38
C MET A 27 -30.32 15.47 -17.54
N ASP A 28 -29.63 15.06 -16.45
CA ASP A 28 -28.59 14.06 -16.51
C ASP A 28 -29.09 12.76 -17.13
N HIS A 29 -30.24 12.26 -16.67
CA HIS A 29 -30.86 11.04 -17.21
C HIS A 29 -31.22 11.19 -18.70
N GLU A 30 -31.79 12.32 -19.09
CA GLU A 30 -32.13 12.60 -20.51
C GLU A 30 -30.87 12.57 -21.40
N ILE A 31 -29.75 13.09 -20.91
CA ILE A 31 -28.48 13.10 -21.66
C ILE A 31 -27.84 11.73 -21.71
N ILE A 32 -27.86 10.97 -20.61
CA ILE A 32 -27.35 9.58 -20.58
C ILE A 32 -28.16 8.72 -21.56
N ASP A 33 -29.48 8.81 -21.53
CA ASP A 33 -30.36 8.12 -22.48
C ASP A 33 -30.08 8.55 -23.94
N LEU A 34 -29.80 9.81 -24.17
CA LEU A 34 -29.46 10.31 -25.51
C LEU A 34 -28.13 9.71 -25.98
N TRP A 35 -27.12 9.67 -25.11
CA TRP A 35 -25.82 9.08 -25.44
C TRP A 35 -25.93 7.59 -25.75
N ALA A 36 -26.71 6.85 -24.94
CA ALA A 36 -26.95 5.42 -25.17
C ALA A 36 -27.64 5.18 -26.53
N ARG A 37 -28.76 5.88 -26.80
CA ARG A 37 -29.51 5.76 -28.08
C ARG A 37 -28.68 6.14 -29.32
N GLN A 38 -27.76 7.10 -29.15
CA GLN A 38 -26.94 7.59 -30.25
C GLN A 38 -25.61 6.86 -30.38
N HIS A 39 -25.26 5.97 -29.45
CA HIS A 39 -23.95 5.35 -29.35
C HIS A 39 -22.83 6.41 -29.35
N THR A 40 -22.98 7.44 -28.53
CA THR A 40 -22.12 8.64 -28.60
C THR A 40 -20.68 8.32 -28.22
N PHE A 41 -20.48 7.48 -27.21
CA PHE A 41 -19.15 7.04 -26.78
C PHE A 41 -18.46 6.25 -27.90
N ASP A 42 -19.10 5.24 -28.47
CA ASP A 42 -18.55 4.41 -29.55
C ASP A 42 -18.20 5.25 -30.78
N LYS A 43 -19.08 6.19 -31.14
CA LYS A 43 -18.80 7.11 -32.25
C LYS A 43 -17.60 8.02 -31.97
N SER A 44 -17.37 8.41 -30.72
CA SER A 44 -16.20 9.22 -30.35
C SER A 44 -14.89 8.44 -30.51
N LEU A 45 -14.91 7.14 -30.22
CA LEU A 45 -13.76 6.25 -30.45
C LEU A 45 -13.54 6.01 -31.94
N GLU A 46 -14.62 5.72 -32.69
CA GLU A 46 -14.53 5.50 -34.15
C GLU A 46 -14.03 6.77 -34.89
N ALA A 47 -14.48 7.95 -34.48
CA ALA A 47 -14.04 9.22 -35.08
C ALA A 47 -12.54 9.51 -34.92
N THR A 48 -11.88 8.90 -33.94
CA THR A 48 -10.46 9.10 -33.64
C THR A 48 -9.61 7.84 -33.80
N LYS A 49 -10.15 6.75 -34.39
CA LYS A 49 -9.48 5.45 -34.50
C LYS A 49 -8.13 5.50 -35.21
N ASP A 50 -7.99 6.38 -36.21
CA ASP A 50 -6.77 6.60 -36.98
C ASP A 50 -5.86 7.69 -36.36
N GLY A 51 -6.26 8.27 -35.23
CA GLY A 51 -5.51 9.27 -34.51
C GLY A 51 -4.27 8.71 -33.84
N ARG A 52 -3.32 9.59 -33.46
CA ARG A 52 -2.18 9.23 -32.63
C ARG A 52 -2.67 8.62 -31.32
N PRO A 53 -2.16 7.48 -30.86
CA PRO A 53 -2.55 6.91 -29.58
C PRO A 53 -2.14 7.84 -28.41
N TRP A 54 -3.01 7.92 -27.42
CA TRP A 54 -2.76 8.50 -26.10
C TRP A 54 -3.33 7.55 -25.07
N THR A 55 -2.43 6.95 -24.29
CA THR A 55 -2.76 5.82 -23.41
C THR A 55 -3.07 6.30 -22.00
N PHE A 56 -4.23 5.94 -21.53
CA PHE A 56 -4.68 6.08 -20.17
C PHE A 56 -4.78 4.68 -19.53
N PHE A 57 -4.27 4.52 -18.32
CA PHE A 57 -4.47 3.30 -17.53
C PHE A 57 -5.41 3.57 -16.37
N GLU A 58 -6.46 2.75 -16.26
CA GLU A 58 -7.43 2.75 -15.18
C GLU A 58 -6.90 1.95 -14.00
N GLY A 59 -6.84 2.55 -12.80
CA GLY A 59 -6.58 1.83 -11.56
C GLY A 59 -7.76 0.91 -11.24
N PRO A 60 -7.57 -0.43 -11.20
CA PRO A 60 -8.67 -1.36 -11.07
C PRO A 60 -9.26 -1.35 -9.65
N PRO A 61 -10.55 -1.03 -9.46
CA PRO A 61 -11.18 -1.17 -8.17
C PRO A 61 -11.47 -2.64 -7.84
N THR A 62 -11.55 -2.95 -6.54
CA THR A 62 -12.08 -4.23 -6.07
C THR A 62 -13.58 -4.10 -5.81
N ALA A 63 -14.41 -4.84 -6.54
CA ALA A 63 -15.87 -4.74 -6.45
C ALA A 63 -16.48 -5.63 -5.33
N ASN A 64 -15.79 -5.78 -4.20
CA ASN A 64 -16.26 -6.50 -3.02
C ASN A 64 -17.03 -5.63 -2.00
N GLY A 65 -17.24 -4.35 -2.31
CA GLY A 65 -17.98 -3.38 -1.52
C GLY A 65 -18.64 -2.31 -2.38
N GLN A 66 -19.59 -1.55 -1.81
CA GLN A 66 -20.25 -0.45 -2.50
C GLN A 66 -19.26 0.67 -2.88
N PRO A 67 -19.41 1.29 -4.08
CA PRO A 67 -18.60 2.42 -4.46
C PRO A 67 -18.86 3.63 -3.55
N GLY A 68 -17.80 4.31 -3.14
CA GLY A 68 -17.84 5.52 -2.32
C GLY A 68 -17.51 6.79 -3.09
N THR A 69 -17.69 7.95 -2.46
CA THR A 69 -17.45 9.28 -3.05
C THR A 69 -15.99 9.50 -3.50
N HIS A 70 -15.04 8.83 -2.84
CA HIS A 70 -13.63 8.87 -3.25
C HIS A 70 -13.38 8.26 -4.64
N HIS A 71 -14.18 7.28 -5.07
CA HIS A 71 -14.09 6.77 -6.44
C HIS A 71 -14.56 7.80 -7.49
N VAL A 72 -15.43 8.74 -7.09
CA VAL A 72 -15.94 9.76 -8.01
C VAL A 72 -14.84 10.74 -8.39
N GLU A 73 -14.04 11.24 -7.44
CA GLU A 73 -13.00 12.24 -7.73
C GLU A 73 -12.01 11.74 -8.78
N ALA A 74 -11.40 10.57 -8.55
CA ALA A 74 -10.46 9.99 -9.50
C ALA A 74 -11.11 9.80 -10.89
N ARG A 75 -12.33 9.27 -10.94
CA ARG A 75 -13.07 9.04 -12.19
C ARG A 75 -13.43 10.31 -12.93
N VAL A 76 -13.68 11.42 -12.24
CA VAL A 76 -13.90 12.73 -12.88
C VAL A 76 -12.67 13.15 -13.68
N PHE A 77 -11.48 13.09 -13.11
CA PHE A 77 -10.24 13.42 -13.82
C PHE A 77 -9.90 12.38 -14.90
N LYS A 78 -10.11 11.10 -14.64
CA LYS A 78 -9.94 10.00 -15.59
C LYS A 78 -10.93 10.07 -16.78
N ASP A 79 -12.01 10.83 -16.66
CA ASP A 79 -12.93 11.14 -17.77
C ASP A 79 -12.55 12.43 -18.51
N ILE A 80 -12.23 13.50 -17.77
CA ILE A 80 -11.92 14.82 -18.35
C ILE A 80 -10.71 14.74 -19.31
N PHE A 81 -9.59 14.18 -18.86
CA PHE A 81 -8.37 14.12 -19.67
C PHE A 81 -8.54 13.25 -20.94
N PRO A 82 -9.05 12.02 -20.87
CA PRO A 82 -9.35 11.23 -22.05
C PRO A 82 -10.33 11.90 -23.02
N ARG A 83 -11.41 12.50 -22.54
CA ARG A 83 -12.33 13.25 -23.41
C ARG A 83 -11.64 14.42 -24.11
N PHE A 84 -10.88 15.20 -23.35
CA PHE A 84 -10.13 16.33 -23.90
C PHE A 84 -9.15 15.88 -24.99
N LYS A 85 -8.44 14.78 -24.76
CA LYS A 85 -7.52 14.19 -25.77
C LYS A 85 -8.26 13.68 -26.98
N THR A 86 -9.40 13.01 -26.80
CA THR A 86 -10.28 12.60 -27.92
C THR A 86 -10.74 13.82 -28.73
N MET A 87 -11.14 14.92 -28.07
CA MET A 87 -11.51 16.18 -28.76
C MET A 87 -10.35 16.80 -29.53
N GLN A 88 -9.09 16.53 -29.14
CA GLN A 88 -7.90 16.93 -29.86
C GLN A 88 -7.52 15.99 -31.02
N GLY A 89 -8.31 14.93 -31.26
CA GLY A 89 -8.09 13.97 -32.34
C GLY A 89 -7.18 12.80 -31.97
N PHE A 90 -6.83 12.60 -30.69
CA PHE A 90 -6.10 11.43 -30.26
C PHE A 90 -7.01 10.20 -30.16
N ARG A 91 -6.46 9.02 -30.50
CA ARG A 91 -7.09 7.75 -30.17
C ARG A 91 -6.85 7.45 -28.71
N VAL A 92 -7.91 7.33 -27.94
CA VAL A 92 -7.85 7.04 -26.49
C VAL A 92 -8.69 5.81 -26.20
N ASP A 93 -8.04 4.66 -26.15
CA ASP A 93 -8.66 3.41 -25.72
C ASP A 93 -8.84 3.45 -24.21
N ARG A 94 -10.09 3.29 -23.73
CA ARG A 94 -10.49 3.47 -22.34
C ARG A 94 -10.99 2.14 -21.79
N LYS A 95 -10.07 1.29 -21.37
CA LYS A 95 -10.39 -0.05 -20.87
C LYS A 95 -10.55 -0.02 -19.35
N ALA A 96 -11.70 -0.52 -18.87
CA ALA A 96 -11.93 -0.74 -17.44
C ALA A 96 -11.19 -1.99 -16.95
N GLY A 97 -11.11 -2.16 -15.63
CA GLY A 97 -10.50 -3.33 -15.02
C GLY A 97 -11.00 -3.58 -13.61
N TRP A 98 -10.82 -4.83 -13.15
CA TRP A 98 -11.23 -5.29 -11.83
C TRP A 98 -10.09 -5.99 -11.13
N ASP A 99 -9.77 -5.51 -9.91
CA ASP A 99 -8.85 -6.19 -9.00
C ASP A 99 -9.64 -7.24 -8.21
N CYS A 100 -9.27 -8.51 -8.38
CA CYS A 100 -10.07 -9.64 -7.92
C CYS A 100 -9.43 -10.45 -6.80
N HIS A 101 -8.17 -10.19 -6.45
CA HIS A 101 -7.39 -11.04 -5.57
C HIS A 101 -7.06 -10.39 -4.21
N GLY A 102 -6.53 -11.21 -3.33
CA GLY A 102 -5.86 -10.77 -2.12
C GLY A 102 -6.72 -10.70 -0.87
N LEU A 103 -6.08 -10.25 0.20
CA LEU A 103 -6.64 -10.17 1.55
C LEU A 103 -8.00 -9.44 1.64
N PRO A 104 -8.25 -8.33 0.91
CA PRO A 104 -9.54 -7.65 0.99
C PRO A 104 -10.73 -8.55 0.66
N VAL A 105 -10.55 -9.43 -0.31
CA VAL A 105 -11.59 -10.36 -0.76
C VAL A 105 -11.74 -11.51 0.23
N GLU A 106 -10.63 -12.15 0.60
CA GLU A 106 -10.63 -13.26 1.54
C GLU A 106 -11.25 -12.89 2.88
N LEU A 107 -10.88 -11.73 3.46
CA LEU A 107 -11.41 -11.26 4.73
C LEU A 107 -12.92 -10.93 4.66
N ALA A 108 -13.38 -10.42 3.52
CA ALA A 108 -14.83 -10.22 3.32
C ALA A 108 -15.59 -11.56 3.36
N VAL A 109 -15.05 -12.59 2.71
CA VAL A 109 -15.61 -13.94 2.70
C VAL A 109 -15.48 -14.63 4.06
N GLU A 110 -14.32 -14.51 4.73
CA GLU A 110 -14.15 -15.00 6.11
C GLU A 110 -15.22 -14.43 7.04
N LYS A 111 -15.45 -13.12 6.96
CA LYS A 111 -16.49 -12.44 7.76
C LYS A 111 -17.89 -12.94 7.42
N GLU A 112 -18.19 -13.16 6.15
CA GLU A 112 -19.48 -13.70 5.69
C GLU A 112 -19.72 -15.13 6.23
N LEU A 113 -18.67 -15.95 6.23
CA LEU A 113 -18.71 -17.34 6.71
C LEU A 113 -18.55 -17.46 8.25
N GLY A 114 -18.23 -16.38 8.94
CA GLY A 114 -17.98 -16.38 10.39
C GLY A 114 -16.63 -17.01 10.77
N PHE A 115 -15.65 -17.02 9.88
CA PHE A 115 -14.33 -17.61 10.11
C PHE A 115 -13.39 -16.67 10.90
N SER A 116 -12.57 -17.25 11.73
CA SER A 116 -11.58 -16.53 12.55
C SER A 116 -10.17 -16.50 11.95
N GLY A 117 -9.90 -17.29 10.90
CA GLY A 117 -8.61 -17.35 10.24
C GLY A 117 -8.40 -18.62 9.39
N LYS A 118 -7.14 -18.88 9.06
CA LYS A 118 -6.73 -19.99 8.17
C LYS A 118 -7.24 -21.38 8.56
N PRO A 119 -7.24 -21.78 9.84
CA PRO A 119 -7.74 -23.11 10.22
C PRO A 119 -9.19 -23.36 9.83
N ASP A 120 -10.03 -22.33 9.88
CA ASP A 120 -11.44 -22.45 9.46
C ASP A 120 -11.56 -22.61 7.95
N ILE A 121 -10.71 -21.91 7.18
CA ILE A 121 -10.66 -22.05 5.72
C ILE A 121 -10.21 -23.47 5.33
N GLU A 122 -9.16 -23.97 5.94
CA GLU A 122 -8.62 -25.31 5.68
C GLU A 122 -9.64 -26.40 6.00
N LYS A 123 -10.37 -26.23 7.10
CA LYS A 123 -11.46 -27.15 7.49
C LYS A 123 -12.65 -27.07 6.53
N TYR A 124 -12.99 -25.89 6.02
CA TYR A 124 -14.06 -25.68 5.04
C TYR A 124 -13.70 -26.23 3.67
N GLY A 125 -12.44 -26.12 3.30
CA GLY A 125 -11.87 -26.51 2.01
C GLY A 125 -11.48 -25.31 1.16
N VAL A 126 -10.30 -25.38 0.54
CA VAL A 126 -9.74 -24.28 -0.27
C VAL A 126 -10.58 -24.01 -1.53
N GLU A 127 -11.04 -25.07 -2.21
CA GLU A 127 -11.86 -24.94 -3.42
C GLU A 127 -13.18 -24.18 -3.16
N PRO A 128 -14.05 -24.60 -2.22
CA PRO A 128 -15.29 -23.87 -1.95
C PRO A 128 -15.06 -22.48 -1.39
N PHE A 129 -13.96 -22.24 -0.65
CA PHE A 129 -13.59 -20.90 -0.19
C PHE A 129 -13.22 -20.00 -1.35
N ASN A 130 -12.39 -20.45 -2.28
CA ASN A 130 -11.98 -19.69 -3.45
C ASN A 130 -13.15 -19.45 -4.41
N ALA A 131 -14.08 -20.40 -4.53
CA ALA A 131 -15.34 -20.19 -5.26
C ALA A 131 -16.17 -19.04 -4.66
N LYS A 132 -16.24 -18.95 -3.32
CA LYS A 132 -16.87 -17.82 -2.62
C LYS A 132 -16.14 -16.50 -2.82
N CYS A 133 -14.81 -16.51 -2.86
CA CYS A 133 -14.02 -15.32 -3.17
C CYS A 133 -14.33 -14.82 -4.59
N ARG A 134 -14.39 -15.70 -5.56
CA ARG A 134 -14.78 -15.41 -6.95
C ARG A 134 -16.19 -14.81 -7.05
N GLU A 135 -17.14 -15.34 -6.30
CA GLU A 135 -18.50 -14.77 -6.19
C GLU A 135 -18.49 -13.38 -5.56
N SER A 136 -17.70 -13.19 -4.50
CA SER A 136 -17.62 -11.93 -3.76
C SER A 136 -17.12 -10.76 -4.62
N VAL A 137 -16.12 -10.98 -5.48
CA VAL A 137 -15.52 -9.91 -6.31
C VAL A 137 -16.42 -9.46 -7.45
N THR A 138 -17.43 -10.21 -7.80
CA THR A 138 -18.42 -9.83 -8.83
C THR A 138 -19.67 -9.17 -8.24
N ARG A 139 -19.85 -9.23 -6.92
CA ARG A 139 -21.10 -8.86 -6.21
C ARG A 139 -21.52 -7.41 -6.41
N HIS A 140 -20.59 -6.48 -6.50
CA HIS A 140 -20.88 -5.05 -6.61
C HIS A 140 -20.47 -4.45 -7.96
N VAL A 141 -20.18 -5.29 -8.95
CA VAL A 141 -19.86 -4.84 -10.31
C VAL A 141 -20.99 -3.99 -10.89
N ASP A 142 -22.24 -4.43 -10.69
CA ASP A 142 -23.41 -3.68 -11.14
C ASP A 142 -23.50 -2.30 -10.48
N ALA A 143 -23.22 -2.19 -9.17
CA ALA A 143 -23.21 -0.91 -8.47
C ALA A 143 -22.08 0.03 -8.96
N PHE A 144 -20.91 -0.51 -9.30
CA PHE A 144 -19.85 0.27 -9.93
C PHE A 144 -20.17 0.67 -11.36
N SER A 145 -20.87 -0.19 -12.11
CA SER A 145 -21.34 0.10 -13.48
C SER A 145 -22.41 1.18 -13.45
N GLU A 146 -23.38 1.07 -12.54
CA GLU A 146 -24.37 2.11 -12.29
C GLU A 146 -23.75 3.46 -11.94
N LEU A 147 -22.78 3.48 -11.01
CA LEU A 147 -22.05 4.69 -10.68
C LEU A 147 -21.34 5.28 -11.92
N THR A 148 -20.66 4.43 -12.71
CA THR A 148 -19.92 4.82 -13.91
C THR A 148 -20.84 5.48 -14.93
N GLU A 149 -21.99 4.87 -15.18
CA GLU A 149 -23.02 5.41 -16.09
C GLU A 149 -23.65 6.69 -15.55
N ARG A 150 -24.11 6.67 -14.28
CA ARG A 150 -24.81 7.77 -13.64
C ARG A 150 -23.96 9.06 -13.56
N MET A 151 -22.65 8.93 -13.36
CA MET A 151 -21.74 10.07 -13.37
C MET A 151 -21.29 10.48 -14.79
N GLY A 152 -21.68 9.75 -15.82
CA GLY A 152 -21.29 10.02 -17.21
C GLY A 152 -19.81 9.77 -17.50
N TYR A 153 -19.17 8.82 -16.81
CA TYR A 153 -17.79 8.42 -17.07
C TYR A 153 -17.71 7.49 -18.27
N TRP A 154 -17.02 7.92 -19.32
CA TRP A 154 -16.86 7.15 -20.57
C TRP A 154 -15.66 6.19 -20.48
N VAL A 155 -15.91 4.95 -20.16
CA VAL A 155 -14.93 3.87 -20.13
C VAL A 155 -15.57 2.59 -20.66
N ASN A 156 -14.79 1.77 -21.37
CA ASN A 156 -15.28 0.50 -21.92
C ASN A 156 -15.32 -0.55 -20.80
N MET A 157 -16.53 -0.81 -20.30
CA MET A 157 -16.81 -1.80 -19.26
C MET A 157 -16.94 -3.21 -19.83
N ASP A 158 -17.41 -3.35 -21.08
CA ASP A 158 -17.65 -4.66 -21.71
C ASP A 158 -16.36 -5.44 -21.96
N GLU A 159 -15.28 -4.72 -22.26
CA GLU A 159 -13.95 -5.30 -22.43
C GLU A 159 -13.08 -5.20 -21.16
N ALA A 160 -13.69 -4.96 -19.99
CA ALA A 160 -12.95 -4.87 -18.74
C ALA A 160 -12.08 -6.12 -18.51
N TYR A 161 -10.83 -5.90 -18.09
CA TYR A 161 -9.98 -7.00 -17.67
C TYR A 161 -10.29 -7.40 -16.22
N TRP A 162 -10.01 -8.65 -15.90
CA TRP A 162 -10.18 -9.23 -14.58
C TRP A 162 -8.85 -9.85 -14.15
N THR A 163 -8.28 -9.43 -13.03
CA THR A 163 -6.98 -9.97 -12.60
C THR A 163 -7.02 -11.48 -12.32
N MET A 164 -8.22 -12.04 -12.10
CA MET A 164 -8.46 -13.49 -11.93
C MET A 164 -8.62 -14.27 -13.25
N SER A 165 -8.57 -13.62 -14.41
CA SER A 165 -8.67 -14.35 -15.69
C SER A 165 -7.42 -15.20 -15.92
N PRO A 166 -7.54 -16.43 -16.41
CA PRO A 166 -6.38 -17.28 -16.67
C PRO A 166 -5.30 -16.61 -17.52
N SER A 167 -5.67 -15.91 -18.59
CA SER A 167 -4.73 -15.17 -19.43
C SER A 167 -4.02 -14.03 -18.71
N TYR A 168 -4.67 -13.40 -17.75
CA TYR A 168 -4.06 -12.38 -16.88
C TYR A 168 -3.02 -13.02 -15.94
N VAL A 169 -3.40 -14.11 -15.28
CA VAL A 169 -2.51 -14.88 -14.40
C VAL A 169 -1.27 -15.37 -15.15
N GLU A 170 -1.42 -15.91 -16.37
CA GLU A 170 -0.28 -16.32 -17.20
C GLU A 170 0.62 -15.15 -17.59
N SER A 171 0.06 -13.96 -17.82
CA SER A 171 0.87 -12.75 -18.04
C SER A 171 1.68 -12.36 -16.80
N VAL A 172 1.09 -12.46 -15.62
CA VAL A 172 1.81 -12.23 -14.34
C VAL A 172 2.92 -13.28 -14.16
N TRP A 173 2.67 -14.54 -14.48
CA TRP A 173 3.67 -15.60 -14.48
C TRP A 173 4.83 -15.29 -15.42
N TRP A 174 4.53 -14.84 -16.62
CA TRP A 174 5.54 -14.41 -17.57
C TRP A 174 6.40 -13.25 -16.98
N GLY A 175 5.78 -12.27 -16.35
CA GLY A 175 6.50 -11.18 -15.67
C GLY A 175 7.41 -11.69 -14.56
N LEU A 176 6.91 -12.58 -13.70
CA LEU A 176 7.70 -13.23 -12.64
C LEU A 176 8.86 -14.05 -13.21
N LYS A 177 8.64 -14.76 -14.31
CA LYS A 177 9.70 -15.50 -15.00
C LYS A 177 10.81 -14.57 -15.50
N ARG A 178 10.49 -13.39 -16.04
CA ARG A 178 11.48 -12.39 -16.45
C ARG A 178 12.29 -11.87 -15.26
N ILE A 179 11.62 -11.63 -14.12
CA ILE A 179 12.28 -11.21 -12.88
C ILE A 179 13.18 -12.35 -12.35
N TRP A 180 12.71 -13.61 -12.42
CA TRP A 180 13.48 -14.80 -12.07
C TRP A 180 14.74 -14.95 -12.93
N ASP A 181 14.62 -14.84 -14.25
CA ASP A 181 15.74 -14.98 -15.18
C ASP A 181 16.80 -13.89 -14.99
N LYS A 182 16.41 -12.70 -14.50
CA LYS A 182 17.33 -11.64 -14.10
C LYS A 182 17.99 -11.92 -12.72
N GLY A 183 17.65 -13.01 -12.04
CA GLY A 183 18.17 -13.35 -10.70
C GLY A 183 17.68 -12.41 -9.59
N LEU A 184 16.52 -11.77 -9.81
CA LEU A 184 15.93 -10.80 -8.89
C LEU A 184 14.81 -11.37 -8.03
N LEU A 185 14.34 -12.59 -8.28
CA LEU A 185 13.37 -13.30 -7.45
C LEU A 185 14.07 -14.44 -6.71
N GLY A 186 13.87 -14.56 -5.41
CA GLY A 186 14.46 -15.64 -4.61
C GLY A 186 13.83 -15.76 -3.23
N GLU A 187 13.94 -16.95 -2.65
CA GLU A 187 13.56 -17.18 -1.25
C GLU A 187 14.65 -16.64 -0.32
N ASP A 188 14.24 -16.04 0.78
CA ASP A 188 15.14 -15.60 1.84
C ASP A 188 14.44 -15.76 3.20
N HIS A 189 15.23 -16.00 4.24
CA HIS A 189 14.74 -16.09 5.62
C HIS A 189 15.04 -14.79 6.32
N ARG A 190 14.03 -13.92 6.42
CA ARG A 190 14.15 -12.59 7.02
C ARG A 190 13.10 -12.36 8.10
N VAL A 191 13.40 -11.43 8.99
CA VAL A 191 12.37 -10.83 9.84
C VAL A 191 11.56 -9.87 9.00
N ALA A 192 10.28 -10.16 8.86
CA ALA A 192 9.34 -9.36 8.07
C ALA A 192 8.09 -9.05 8.89
N PRO A 193 7.37 -7.96 8.58
CA PRO A 193 6.06 -7.70 9.17
C PRO A 193 5.10 -8.86 8.89
N TYR A 194 4.50 -9.39 9.91
CA TYR A 194 3.62 -10.55 9.84
C TYR A 194 2.31 -10.28 10.58
N CYS A 195 1.19 -10.59 9.96
CA CYS A 195 -0.11 -10.51 10.60
C CYS A 195 -0.52 -11.88 11.16
N PRO A 196 -0.57 -12.06 12.48
CA PRO A 196 -0.92 -13.36 13.09
C PRO A 196 -2.34 -13.81 12.75
N ARG A 197 -3.30 -12.89 12.68
CA ARG A 197 -4.69 -13.21 12.33
C ARG A 197 -4.82 -13.64 10.87
N CYS A 198 -4.18 -12.94 9.95
CA CYS A 198 -4.21 -13.29 8.53
C CYS A 198 -3.26 -14.45 8.19
N GLY A 199 -2.30 -14.77 9.06
CA GLY A 199 -1.33 -15.84 8.88
C GLY A 199 -0.39 -15.65 7.70
N THR A 200 0.02 -14.40 7.42
CA THR A 200 0.86 -14.05 6.27
C THR A 200 1.77 -12.87 6.55
N THR A 201 2.91 -12.84 5.86
CA THR A 201 3.78 -11.65 5.77
C THR A 201 3.10 -10.54 4.99
N LEU A 202 3.47 -9.31 5.32
CA LEU A 202 3.08 -8.11 4.60
C LEU A 202 4.31 -7.50 3.93
N SER A 203 4.09 -6.85 2.81
CA SER A 203 5.11 -6.03 2.16
C SER A 203 5.21 -4.66 2.84
N ASP A 204 6.32 -3.94 2.60
CA ASP A 204 6.57 -2.65 3.23
C ASP A 204 5.50 -1.61 2.89
N HIS A 205 5.00 -1.60 1.67
CA HIS A 205 3.93 -0.70 1.26
C HIS A 205 2.56 -1.02 1.91
N GLU A 206 2.30 -2.27 2.32
CA GLU A 206 1.14 -2.65 3.13
C GLU A 206 1.32 -2.23 4.59
N LEU A 207 2.52 -2.44 5.14
CA LEU A 207 2.91 -2.00 6.48
C LEU A 207 2.70 -0.50 6.66
N ALA A 208 3.15 0.29 5.71
CA ALA A 208 3.09 1.75 5.76
C ALA A 208 1.68 2.34 5.82
N GLN A 209 0.64 1.54 5.55
CA GLN A 209 -0.76 1.96 5.59
C GLN A 209 -1.44 1.69 6.94
N GLY A 210 -0.79 0.94 7.85
CA GLY A 210 -1.41 0.42 9.07
C GLY A 210 -0.89 1.01 10.39
N TYR A 211 -0.11 2.08 10.38
CA TYR A 211 0.41 2.66 11.61
C TYR A 211 -0.67 3.39 12.42
N GLN A 212 -0.72 3.11 13.72
CA GLN A 212 -1.62 3.74 14.69
C GLN A 212 -0.87 4.08 15.97
N ASP A 213 -1.39 5.04 16.74
CA ASP A 213 -0.81 5.38 18.04
C ASP A 213 -1.26 4.36 19.09
N ASP A 214 -0.30 3.67 19.69
CA ASP A 214 -0.49 2.66 20.73
C ASP A 214 0.21 3.08 22.02
N ARG A 215 -0.21 2.46 23.11
CA ARG A 215 0.36 2.67 24.44
C ARG A 215 0.93 1.36 24.99
N ASP A 216 2.23 1.21 24.89
CA ASP A 216 2.95 0.01 25.31
C ASP A 216 3.80 0.22 26.57
N PRO A 217 4.07 -0.86 27.33
CA PRO A 217 5.00 -0.78 28.45
C PRO A 217 6.44 -0.62 27.93
N SER A 218 7.12 0.37 28.49
CA SER A 218 8.56 0.60 28.34
C SER A 218 9.22 0.22 29.64
N ILE A 219 10.13 -0.77 29.63
CA ILE A 219 10.70 -1.32 30.82
C ILE A 219 12.23 -1.27 30.83
N TYR A 220 12.77 -1.07 32.03
CA TYR A 220 14.19 -1.13 32.34
C TYR A 220 14.44 -2.35 33.21
N VAL A 221 15.35 -3.24 32.78
CA VAL A 221 15.56 -4.56 33.41
C VAL A 221 17.03 -4.76 33.76
N ARG A 222 17.29 -5.32 34.93
CA ARG A 222 18.62 -5.61 35.46
C ARG A 222 19.08 -7.00 35.03
N PHE A 223 20.19 -7.09 34.28
CA PHE A 223 20.79 -8.35 33.84
C PHE A 223 22.12 -8.56 34.58
N PRO A 224 22.21 -9.50 35.55
CA PRO A 224 23.42 -9.73 36.31
C PRO A 224 24.60 -10.14 35.42
N VAL A 225 25.74 -9.47 35.54
CA VAL A 225 26.98 -9.79 34.81
C VAL A 225 27.63 -11.03 35.43
N THR A 226 27.94 -12.02 34.61
CA THR A 226 28.52 -13.31 35.06
C THR A 226 29.99 -13.53 34.64
N SER A 227 30.53 -12.68 33.73
CA SER A 227 31.94 -12.70 33.35
C SER A 227 32.47 -11.27 33.14
N GLY A 228 33.78 -11.14 33.00
CA GLY A 228 34.46 -9.84 32.89
C GLY A 228 34.78 -9.22 34.25
N PRO A 229 35.33 -7.99 34.27
CA PRO A 229 35.82 -7.34 35.51
C PRO A 229 34.74 -7.10 36.58
N LEU A 230 33.45 -7.03 36.15
CA LEU A 230 32.30 -6.71 37.00
C LEU A 230 31.43 -7.94 37.30
N ALA A 231 31.91 -9.16 37.04
CA ALA A 231 31.18 -10.40 37.30
C ALA A 231 30.75 -10.51 38.78
N GLY A 232 29.45 -10.74 39.03
CA GLY A 232 28.87 -10.82 40.35
C GLY A 232 28.75 -9.50 41.12
N ARG A 233 29.24 -8.38 40.56
CA ARG A 233 29.24 -7.05 41.21
C ARG A 233 28.22 -6.09 40.57
N ALA A 234 28.01 -6.14 39.27
CA ALA A 234 27.16 -5.20 38.57
C ALA A 234 26.13 -5.91 37.67
N LYS A 235 25.13 -5.16 37.28
CA LYS A 235 24.04 -5.56 36.40
C LYS A 235 23.99 -4.63 35.19
N LEU A 236 23.82 -5.15 33.97
CA LEU A 236 23.51 -4.37 32.80
C LEU A 236 22.09 -3.82 32.95
N LEU A 237 21.89 -2.51 32.81
CA LEU A 237 20.56 -1.91 32.78
C LEU A 237 20.05 -1.87 31.33
N VAL A 238 19.21 -2.82 30.98
CA VAL A 238 18.72 -3.03 29.60
C VAL A 238 17.33 -2.44 29.47
N TRP A 239 17.08 -1.74 28.38
CA TRP A 239 15.79 -1.13 28.08
C TRP A 239 15.11 -1.81 26.88
N THR A 240 13.77 -1.97 26.98
CA THR A 240 12.94 -2.47 25.88
C THR A 240 11.50 -1.93 25.96
N THR A 241 10.86 -1.76 24.79
CA THR A 241 9.42 -1.46 24.65
C THR A 241 8.59 -2.70 24.30
N THR A 242 9.24 -3.86 24.24
CA THR A 242 8.61 -5.16 23.91
C THR A 242 8.96 -6.22 24.95
N PRO A 243 8.38 -6.15 26.18
CA PRO A 243 8.70 -7.09 27.26
C PRO A 243 8.53 -8.56 26.88
N TRP A 244 7.57 -8.87 26.00
CA TRP A 244 7.30 -10.24 25.55
C TRP A 244 8.48 -10.88 24.79
N THR A 245 9.37 -10.07 24.14
CA THR A 245 10.55 -10.59 23.44
C THR A 245 11.67 -11.01 24.38
N LEU A 246 11.64 -10.59 25.66
CA LEU A 246 12.66 -10.99 26.64
C LEU A 246 12.72 -12.50 26.87
N VAL A 247 11.64 -13.24 26.59
CA VAL A 247 11.62 -14.71 26.62
C VAL A 247 12.61 -15.30 25.61
N SER A 248 12.89 -14.56 24.53
CA SER A 248 13.83 -14.96 23.45
C SER A 248 15.16 -14.19 23.50
N ASN A 249 15.52 -13.59 24.65
CA ASN A 249 16.76 -12.83 24.76
C ASN A 249 18.00 -13.70 24.51
N THR A 250 18.79 -13.37 23.49
CA THR A 250 20.03 -14.11 23.12
C THR A 250 21.30 -13.30 23.40
N ALA A 251 21.22 -11.96 23.34
CA ALA A 251 22.34 -11.09 23.56
C ALA A 251 21.90 -9.71 24.10
N VAL A 252 22.87 -8.91 24.51
CA VAL A 252 22.73 -7.47 24.73
C VAL A 252 23.70 -6.74 23.80
N ALA A 253 23.18 -5.85 22.95
CA ALA A 253 24.01 -5.05 22.05
C ALA A 253 24.43 -3.74 22.71
N VAL A 254 25.70 -3.36 22.47
CA VAL A 254 26.30 -2.08 22.89
C VAL A 254 27.01 -1.43 21.70
N HIS A 255 27.10 -0.10 21.67
CA HIS A 255 27.86 0.61 20.65
C HIS A 255 29.36 0.53 20.96
N PRO A 256 30.24 0.14 20.03
CA PRO A 256 31.66 -0.10 20.30
C PRO A 256 32.42 1.13 20.84
N GLU A 257 32.05 2.33 20.41
CA GLU A 257 32.75 3.59 20.74
C GLU A 257 32.10 4.35 21.91
N VAL A 258 30.90 3.93 22.35
CA VAL A 258 30.23 4.58 23.48
C VAL A 258 30.88 4.15 24.79
N ARG A 259 31.03 5.10 25.73
CA ARG A 259 31.49 4.87 27.09
C ARG A 259 30.31 4.45 27.96
N TYR A 260 30.48 3.37 28.67
CA TYR A 260 29.56 2.82 29.68
C TYR A 260 30.13 3.03 31.06
N VAL A 261 29.35 3.56 31.96
CA VAL A 261 29.74 3.89 33.34
C VAL A 261 29.07 2.96 34.34
N VAL A 262 29.72 2.76 35.46
CA VAL A 262 29.17 2.01 36.59
C VAL A 262 28.60 3.00 37.60
N ALA A 263 27.31 2.85 37.88
CA ALA A 263 26.56 3.68 38.80
C ALA A 263 26.20 2.88 40.05
N HIS A 264 26.42 3.48 41.21
CA HIS A 264 26.06 2.92 42.52
C HIS A 264 24.85 3.67 43.10
N GLN A 265 23.93 2.96 43.75
CA GLN A 265 22.80 3.56 44.41
C GLN A 265 23.26 4.21 45.75
N ASP A 266 23.02 5.50 45.92
CA ASP A 266 23.37 6.22 47.12
C ASP A 266 22.58 5.69 48.33
N PRO A 267 23.18 5.65 49.53
CA PRO A 267 22.46 5.24 50.74
C PRO A 267 21.23 6.11 51.00
N VAL A 268 20.08 5.50 51.21
CA VAL A 268 18.86 6.23 51.56
C VAL A 268 19.03 6.82 52.96
N PRO A 269 18.85 8.15 53.16
CA PRO A 269 18.97 8.76 54.47
C PRO A 269 17.96 8.16 55.47
N GLU A 270 18.38 7.83 56.68
CA GLU A 270 17.50 7.32 57.73
C GLU A 270 16.38 8.35 58.00
N GLY A 271 15.12 7.93 57.81
CA GLY A 271 13.93 8.76 58.05
C GLY A 271 13.27 9.34 56.82
N SER A 272 13.67 9.00 55.59
CA SER A 272 12.92 9.34 54.37
C SER A 272 11.78 8.32 54.14
N ASP A 273 10.58 8.82 53.77
CA ASP A 273 9.41 7.99 53.38
C ASP A 273 9.62 7.24 52.02
N ALA A 274 10.86 7.16 51.53
CA ALA A 274 11.21 6.40 50.33
C ALA A 274 11.05 4.91 50.62
N VAL A 275 10.10 4.28 49.98
CA VAL A 275 9.90 2.83 50.05
C VAL A 275 11.18 2.15 49.58
N ALA A 276 11.93 1.55 50.53
CA ALA A 276 13.12 0.78 50.23
C ALA A 276 12.72 -0.44 49.36
N THR A 277 12.94 -0.37 48.06
CA THR A 277 12.81 -1.52 47.14
C THR A 277 14.02 -2.46 47.19
N ALA A 278 14.83 -2.37 48.25
CA ALA A 278 16.00 -3.23 48.42
C ALA A 278 15.61 -4.51 49.17
N SER A 279 15.61 -5.63 48.47
CA SER A 279 15.87 -6.96 49.09
C SER A 279 17.24 -6.92 49.77
N ALA A 280 17.39 -7.65 50.91
CA ALA A 280 18.60 -7.68 51.71
C ALA A 280 19.76 -8.40 51.00
N GLU A 281 20.12 -7.99 49.79
CA GLU A 281 21.29 -8.45 49.03
C GLU A 281 22.50 -7.57 49.34
N ASP A 282 23.70 -8.14 49.16
CA ASP A 282 24.97 -7.46 49.36
C ASP A 282 24.99 -6.10 48.61
N PRO A 283 25.27 -4.95 49.28
CA PRO A 283 25.34 -3.63 48.63
C PRO A 283 26.21 -3.58 47.39
N ALA A 284 27.27 -4.39 47.28
CA ALA A 284 28.13 -4.50 46.11
C ALA A 284 27.46 -5.10 44.89
N SER A 285 26.29 -5.78 45.04
CA SER A 285 25.53 -6.37 43.93
C SER A 285 24.50 -5.46 43.27
N GLN A 286 24.48 -4.18 43.65
CA GLN A 286 23.45 -3.20 43.18
C GLN A 286 23.98 -2.24 42.11
N ASP A 287 25.23 -2.31 41.74
CA ASP A 287 25.82 -1.44 40.73
C ASP A 287 25.18 -1.69 39.35
N LEU A 288 24.87 -0.59 38.63
CA LEU A 288 24.26 -0.64 37.31
C LEU A 288 25.24 -0.14 36.25
N ILE A 289 25.24 -0.77 35.09
CA ILE A 289 26.01 -0.35 33.91
C ILE A 289 25.04 0.31 32.94
N ILE A 290 25.38 1.55 32.52
CA ILE A 290 24.58 2.37 31.61
C ILE A 290 25.50 3.19 30.71
N ALA A 291 25.05 3.61 29.53
CA ALA A 291 25.80 4.54 28.69
C ALA A 291 25.95 5.90 29.40
N GLU A 292 27.17 6.45 29.43
CA GLU A 292 27.49 7.70 30.14
C GLU A 292 26.56 8.86 29.78
N PRO A 293 26.20 9.14 28.49
CA PRO A 293 25.29 10.23 28.15
C PRO A 293 23.88 10.09 28.71
N LEU A 294 23.47 8.88 29.11
CA LEU A 294 22.12 8.56 29.60
C LEU A 294 22.04 8.44 31.12
N PHE A 295 23.18 8.53 31.82
CA PHE A 295 23.24 8.37 33.27
C PHE A 295 22.29 9.34 33.99
N GLU A 296 22.42 10.65 33.74
CA GLU A 296 21.61 11.68 34.40
C GLU A 296 20.10 11.58 34.01
N LYS A 297 19.82 11.27 32.74
CA LYS A 297 18.43 11.13 32.22
C LYS A 297 17.70 9.96 32.85
N VAL A 298 18.39 8.84 33.06
CA VAL A 298 17.76 7.56 33.45
C VAL A 298 17.87 7.31 34.96
N LEU A 299 19.03 7.53 35.55
CA LEU A 299 19.27 7.26 36.98
C LEU A 299 19.13 8.53 37.84
N GLY A 300 19.83 9.61 37.48
CA GLY A 300 19.67 10.93 38.12
C GLY A 300 19.94 10.95 39.61
N GLU A 301 19.06 11.63 40.37
CA GLU A 301 19.17 11.76 41.81
C GLU A 301 19.12 10.42 42.55
N GLY A 302 20.00 10.23 43.52
CA GLY A 302 20.11 8.98 44.31
C GLY A 302 21.05 7.93 43.70
N TRP A 303 21.80 8.33 42.68
CA TRP A 303 22.83 7.49 42.06
C TRP A 303 24.12 8.28 41.86
N SER A 304 25.25 7.65 42.15
CA SER A 304 26.59 8.21 41.99
C SER A 304 27.46 7.31 41.13
N LEU A 305 28.41 7.90 40.36
CA LEU A 305 29.37 7.15 39.56
C LEU A 305 30.46 6.56 40.47
N THR A 306 30.75 5.27 40.28
CA THR A 306 31.86 4.59 40.99
C THR A 306 33.24 5.01 40.52
N GLY A 307 33.34 5.66 39.37
CA GLY A 307 34.59 5.99 38.65
C GLY A 307 35.06 4.88 37.72
N GLU A 308 34.46 3.70 37.73
CA GLU A 308 34.74 2.65 36.75
C GLU A 308 33.96 2.92 35.45
N SER A 309 34.64 2.77 34.30
CA SER A 309 33.99 2.93 32.99
C SER A 309 34.70 2.09 31.93
N PHE A 310 33.93 1.71 30.89
CA PHE A 310 34.41 0.85 29.80
C PHE A 310 33.89 1.39 28.46
N LEU A 311 34.67 1.25 27.40
CA LEU A 311 34.13 1.38 26.05
C LEU A 311 33.31 0.13 25.72
N GLY A 312 32.27 0.24 24.90
CA GLY A 312 31.48 -0.94 24.49
C GLY A 312 32.33 -2.04 23.90
N SER A 313 33.38 -1.70 23.13
CA SER A 313 34.38 -2.66 22.61
C SER A 313 35.13 -3.47 23.68
N GLN A 314 35.23 -2.94 24.89
CA GLN A 314 35.83 -3.65 26.02
C GLN A 314 34.84 -4.59 26.73
N MET A 315 33.53 -4.40 26.52
CA MET A 315 32.47 -5.22 27.10
C MET A 315 32.10 -6.39 26.22
N GLU A 316 32.60 -6.45 25.00
CA GLU A 316 32.32 -7.55 24.06
C GLU A 316 32.65 -8.90 24.68
N PHE A 317 31.71 -9.85 24.55
CA PHE A 317 31.75 -11.22 25.13
C PHE A 317 31.58 -11.31 26.65
N TRP A 318 31.28 -10.20 27.37
CA TRP A 318 30.89 -10.38 28.77
C TRP A 318 29.57 -11.14 28.81
N THR A 319 29.52 -12.17 29.65
CA THR A 319 28.31 -12.98 29.83
C THR A 319 27.44 -12.40 30.92
N TYR A 320 26.15 -12.64 30.83
CA TYR A 320 25.17 -12.18 31.82
C TYR A 320 24.10 -13.26 32.04
N GLU A 321 23.34 -13.14 33.13
CA GLU A 321 22.16 -13.96 33.39
C GLU A 321 20.95 -13.36 32.69
N ARG A 322 20.30 -14.15 31.84
CA ARG A 322 19.11 -13.73 31.08
C ARG A 322 17.87 -13.61 31.98
N PRO A 323 16.91 -12.73 31.65
CA PRO A 323 15.74 -12.48 32.51
C PRO A 323 14.81 -13.69 32.65
N TYR A 324 14.75 -14.55 31.61
CA TYR A 324 13.91 -15.75 31.61
C TYR A 324 14.65 -16.99 31.10
N ASN A 325 14.54 -18.08 31.86
CA ASN A 325 15.09 -19.38 31.51
C ASN A 325 14.02 -20.38 31.06
N PHE A 326 13.00 -19.90 30.35
CA PHE A 326 11.83 -20.69 29.92
C PHE A 326 12.13 -21.62 28.77
N LEU A 327 13.12 -21.30 27.95
CA LEU A 327 13.44 -21.97 26.72
C LEU A 327 14.82 -22.61 26.80
N GLU A 328 14.97 -23.81 26.22
CA GLU A 328 16.26 -24.40 25.96
C GLU A 328 16.84 -23.83 24.65
N TRP A 329 18.13 -23.49 24.68
CA TRP A 329 18.80 -22.99 23.49
C TRP A 329 19.26 -24.13 22.59
N PRO A 330 19.09 -24.03 21.26
CA PRO A 330 19.79 -24.92 20.33
C PRO A 330 21.29 -24.81 20.54
N LYS A 331 22.00 -25.93 20.41
CA LYS A 331 23.48 -25.88 20.39
C LYS A 331 23.92 -25.10 19.16
N THR A 332 24.73 -24.04 19.36
CA THR A 332 25.34 -23.28 18.29
C THR A 332 26.77 -23.66 18.09
N GLU A 333 27.26 -23.62 16.86
CA GLU A 333 28.69 -23.73 16.60
C GLU A 333 29.37 -22.41 16.99
N ARG A 334 30.54 -22.52 17.66
CA ARG A 334 31.34 -21.34 17.97
C ARG A 334 31.88 -20.73 16.68
N VAL A 335 31.64 -19.44 16.50
CA VAL A 335 32.21 -18.67 15.41
C VAL A 335 33.37 -17.80 15.90
N THR A 336 34.22 -17.36 14.99
CA THR A 336 35.30 -16.42 15.28
C THR A 336 34.94 -15.04 14.79
N VAL A 337 34.88 -14.06 15.68
CA VAL A 337 34.61 -12.66 15.38
C VAL A 337 35.89 -11.85 15.68
N ASP A 338 36.41 -11.19 14.69
CA ASP A 338 37.65 -10.38 14.77
C ASP A 338 38.81 -11.12 15.42
N GLY A 339 38.97 -12.42 15.08
CA GLY A 339 40.04 -13.28 15.56
C GLY A 339 39.81 -13.87 16.95
N ARG A 340 38.70 -13.59 17.61
CA ARG A 340 38.34 -14.15 18.95
C ARG A 340 37.15 -15.10 18.84
N PRO A 341 37.21 -16.28 19.46
CA PRO A 341 36.08 -17.21 19.49
C PRO A 341 34.96 -16.65 20.37
N THR A 342 33.71 -16.81 19.94
CA THR A 342 32.54 -16.45 20.75
C THR A 342 32.42 -17.37 21.99
N PRO A 343 31.77 -16.95 23.08
CA PRO A 343 31.43 -17.81 24.21
C PRO A 343 30.68 -19.07 23.77
N ALA A 344 30.76 -20.11 24.60
CA ALA A 344 30.16 -21.41 24.29
C ALA A 344 28.62 -21.34 24.25
N ASP A 345 28.07 -20.52 25.12
CA ASP A 345 26.64 -20.37 25.32
C ASP A 345 26.23 -18.97 24.93
N ALA A 346 24.97 -18.79 24.54
CA ALA A 346 24.35 -17.48 24.30
C ALA A 346 24.34 -16.63 25.59
N ASN A 347 23.77 -15.45 25.51
CA ASN A 347 23.63 -14.45 26.58
C ASN A 347 24.96 -13.76 26.93
N PHE A 348 25.56 -13.17 25.93
CA PHE A 348 26.73 -12.31 26.09
C PHE A 348 26.54 -10.97 25.35
N VAL A 349 27.40 -10.01 25.68
CA VAL A 349 27.41 -8.67 25.06
C VAL A 349 28.01 -8.74 23.67
N VAL A 350 27.30 -8.13 22.69
CA VAL A 350 27.70 -8.03 21.28
C VAL A 350 27.85 -6.55 20.87
N LEU A 351 28.62 -6.28 19.82
CA LEU A 351 28.81 -4.94 19.30
C LEU A 351 27.87 -4.68 18.13
N ALA A 352 27.19 -3.50 18.15
CA ALA A 352 26.31 -3.07 17.09
C ALA A 352 26.35 -1.54 16.96
N ASP A 353 26.63 -1.05 15.74
CA ASP A 353 26.77 0.38 15.45
C ASP A 353 25.43 1.13 15.46
N TYR A 354 24.29 0.43 15.36
CA TYR A 354 22.96 1.03 15.40
C TYR A 354 22.49 1.39 16.82
N VAL A 355 23.20 0.96 17.87
CA VAL A 355 22.83 1.32 19.25
C VAL A 355 23.06 2.80 19.48
N THR A 356 21.98 3.53 19.79
CA THR A 356 22.01 4.99 20.04
C THR A 356 22.06 5.31 21.54
N VAL A 357 22.38 6.57 21.86
CA VAL A 357 22.37 7.14 23.21
C VAL A 357 21.37 8.29 23.32
N GLU A 358 20.37 8.33 22.47
CA GLU A 358 19.31 9.36 22.51
C GLU A 358 18.21 8.98 23.50
N ASP A 359 17.85 7.69 23.52
CA ASP A 359 16.83 7.12 24.40
C ASP A 359 17.27 5.77 24.99
N GLY A 360 16.51 5.29 26.00
CA GLY A 360 16.79 4.03 26.69
C GLY A 360 18.00 4.11 27.62
N THR A 361 18.90 3.14 27.53
CA THR A 361 20.08 3.00 28.39
C THR A 361 21.41 2.86 27.61
N GLY A 362 21.34 2.81 26.27
CA GLY A 362 22.48 2.47 25.43
C GLY A 362 22.84 0.98 25.44
N LEU A 363 22.00 0.15 26.07
CA LEU A 363 22.12 -1.32 26.08
C LEU A 363 20.81 -1.90 25.54
N VAL A 364 20.87 -2.55 24.38
CA VAL A 364 19.70 -3.03 23.64
C VAL A 364 19.62 -4.56 23.70
N HIS A 365 18.51 -5.06 24.24
CA HIS A 365 18.21 -6.48 24.23
C HIS A 365 18.06 -6.99 22.79
N GLN A 366 18.58 -8.20 22.52
CA GLN A 366 18.55 -8.83 21.20
C GLN A 366 17.64 -10.07 21.20
N ALA A 367 16.67 -10.08 20.27
CA ALA A 367 15.80 -11.22 19.99
C ALA A 367 15.72 -11.46 18.47
N PRO A 368 16.64 -12.25 17.89
CA PRO A 368 16.81 -12.36 16.44
C PRO A 368 15.59 -12.89 15.67
N ALA A 369 14.63 -13.50 16.35
CA ALA A 369 13.38 -13.93 15.74
C ALA A 369 12.42 -12.76 15.43
N PHE A 370 12.62 -11.57 16.06
CA PHE A 370 11.66 -10.47 16.08
C PHE A 370 12.25 -9.11 15.67
N GLY A 371 13.56 -9.00 15.51
CA GLY A 371 14.25 -7.79 15.04
C GLY A 371 15.14 -8.07 13.84
N ALA A 372 15.07 -7.25 12.79
CA ALA A 372 15.90 -7.42 11.60
C ALA A 372 17.39 -7.16 11.89
N ASP A 373 17.67 -6.09 12.62
CA ASP A 373 19.02 -5.73 13.05
C ASP A 373 19.56 -6.74 14.07
N ASP A 374 18.68 -7.22 14.97
CA ASP A 374 18.99 -8.30 15.92
C ASP A 374 19.40 -9.56 15.17
N LEU A 375 18.64 -9.96 14.13
CA LEU A 375 18.94 -11.14 13.33
C LEU A 375 20.30 -11.01 12.63
N GLN A 376 20.60 -9.86 12.03
CA GLN A 376 21.86 -9.62 11.36
C GLN A 376 23.04 -9.67 12.35
N THR A 377 22.92 -8.97 13.46
CA THR A 377 23.93 -8.95 14.53
C THR A 377 24.14 -10.34 15.11
N CYS A 378 23.06 -11.04 15.46
CA CYS A 378 23.15 -12.39 16.05
C CYS A 378 23.74 -13.42 15.08
N ARG A 379 23.47 -13.33 13.78
CA ARG A 379 24.12 -14.16 12.74
C ARG A 379 25.65 -13.98 12.71
N ARG A 380 26.12 -12.73 12.83
CA ARG A 380 27.56 -12.42 12.89
C ARG A 380 28.23 -13.13 14.07
N TYR A 381 27.54 -13.22 15.20
CA TYR A 381 28.06 -13.84 16.43
C TYR A 381 27.70 -15.33 16.59
N GLY A 382 27.04 -15.94 15.61
CA GLY A 382 26.64 -17.36 15.68
C GLY A 382 25.59 -17.66 16.74
N LEU A 383 24.80 -16.67 17.14
CA LEU A 383 23.77 -16.79 18.16
C LEU A 383 22.51 -17.50 17.62
N PRO A 384 21.80 -18.28 18.48
CA PRO A 384 20.64 -19.04 18.06
C PRO A 384 19.44 -18.14 17.72
N LEU A 385 18.68 -18.54 16.73
CA LEU A 385 17.36 -17.99 16.46
C LEU A 385 16.33 -18.84 17.20
N VAL A 386 15.72 -18.26 18.24
CA VAL A 386 14.71 -18.93 19.07
C VAL A 386 13.40 -18.18 18.99
N ASN A 387 12.37 -18.86 18.51
CA ASN A 387 11.04 -18.30 18.31
C ASN A 387 9.98 -19.12 19.03
N PRO A 388 9.47 -18.68 20.20
CA PRO A 388 8.42 -19.36 20.95
C PRO A 388 7.00 -18.92 20.54
N ILE A 389 6.86 -18.09 19.51
CA ILE A 389 5.57 -17.59 19.04
C ILE A 389 5.08 -18.42 17.87
N ARG A 390 3.87 -18.95 17.96
CA ARG A 390 3.19 -19.65 16.88
C ARG A 390 2.73 -18.69 15.78
N PRO A 391 2.41 -19.21 14.59
CA PRO A 391 1.93 -18.38 13.48
C PRO A 391 0.65 -17.58 13.78
N ASP A 392 -0.14 -17.99 14.78
CA ASP A 392 -1.33 -17.25 15.25
C ASP A 392 -1.02 -16.12 16.24
N GLY A 393 0.27 -15.87 16.51
CA GLY A 393 0.74 -14.85 17.43
C GLY A 393 0.68 -15.22 18.91
N THR A 394 0.35 -16.47 19.22
CA THR A 394 0.31 -16.95 20.61
C THR A 394 1.61 -17.64 20.99
N PHE A 395 2.01 -17.56 22.25
CA PHE A 395 3.11 -18.35 22.77
C PHE A 395 2.80 -19.84 22.71
N GLU A 396 3.82 -20.67 22.48
CA GLU A 396 3.70 -22.11 22.62
C GLU A 396 3.24 -22.47 24.04
N GLU A 397 2.38 -23.48 24.17
CA GLU A 397 1.78 -23.90 25.46
C GLU A 397 2.81 -24.25 26.52
N SER A 398 4.01 -24.68 26.08
CA SER A 398 5.11 -25.07 26.96
C SER A 398 5.81 -23.91 27.66
N VAL A 399 5.58 -22.68 27.21
CA VAL A 399 6.25 -21.48 27.78
C VAL A 399 5.60 -21.10 29.11
N PRO A 400 6.36 -21.13 30.22
CA PRO A 400 5.83 -20.75 31.52
C PRO A 400 5.24 -19.34 31.54
N LEU A 401 4.25 -19.08 32.36
CA LEU A 401 3.52 -17.83 32.59
C LEU A 401 2.64 -17.36 31.40
N VAL A 402 3.06 -17.57 30.16
CA VAL A 402 2.45 -16.94 28.97
C VAL A 402 2.01 -17.94 27.90
N GLY A 403 2.14 -19.24 28.14
CA GLY A 403 1.72 -20.29 27.20
C GLY A 403 0.28 -20.11 26.74
N GLY A 404 0.04 -20.17 25.43
CA GLY A 404 -1.26 -19.94 24.80
C GLY A 404 -1.75 -18.49 24.75
N GLN A 405 -1.03 -17.53 25.35
CA GLN A 405 -1.40 -16.12 25.32
C GLN A 405 -0.90 -15.43 24.04
N PHE A 406 -1.68 -14.48 23.55
CA PHE A 406 -1.26 -13.62 22.46
C PHE A 406 -0.10 -12.71 22.89
N PHE A 407 0.90 -12.50 22.05
CA PHE A 407 2.16 -11.86 22.43
C PHE A 407 1.99 -10.49 23.12
N LYS A 408 1.07 -9.64 22.64
CA LYS A 408 0.79 -8.33 23.29
C LYS A 408 0.18 -8.45 24.68
N THR A 409 -0.61 -9.47 24.92
CA THR A 409 -1.22 -9.68 26.25
C THR A 409 -0.24 -10.28 27.24
N ALA A 410 0.85 -10.88 26.76
CA ALA A 410 1.90 -11.46 27.57
C ALA A 410 2.78 -10.42 28.30
N ASP A 411 2.82 -9.18 27.82
CA ASP A 411 3.61 -8.11 28.46
C ASP A 411 3.28 -7.93 29.94
N LYS A 412 2.00 -7.94 30.30
CA LYS A 412 1.56 -7.71 31.67
C LYS A 412 2.07 -8.78 32.66
N PRO A 413 1.77 -10.08 32.47
CA PRO A 413 2.27 -11.11 33.39
C PRO A 413 3.80 -11.21 33.44
N LEU A 414 4.50 -10.91 32.34
CA LEU A 414 5.95 -10.88 32.31
C LEU A 414 6.50 -9.70 33.14
N CYS A 415 5.96 -8.52 32.99
CA CYS A 415 6.36 -7.35 33.82
C CYS A 415 6.09 -7.60 35.32
N GLU A 416 4.94 -8.17 35.67
CA GLU A 416 4.59 -8.52 37.05
C GLU A 416 5.57 -9.57 37.65
N ASP A 417 6.05 -10.51 36.83
CA ASP A 417 7.04 -11.49 37.27
C ASP A 417 8.42 -10.86 37.47
N LEU A 418 8.87 -10.00 36.55
CA LEU A 418 10.14 -9.28 36.69
C LEU A 418 10.14 -8.40 37.96
N ASP A 419 9.03 -7.73 38.26
CA ASP A 419 8.88 -6.91 39.45
C ASP A 419 8.95 -7.76 40.71
N ARG A 420 8.19 -8.86 40.80
CA ARG A 420 8.19 -9.78 41.93
C ARG A 420 9.56 -10.38 42.20
N ARG A 421 10.38 -10.60 41.17
CA ARG A 421 11.76 -11.10 41.30
C ARG A 421 12.78 -10.00 41.60
N GLY A 422 12.37 -8.72 41.65
CA GLY A 422 13.27 -7.59 41.84
C GLY A 422 14.22 -7.33 40.66
N VAL A 423 13.92 -7.88 39.49
CA VAL A 423 14.69 -7.70 38.26
C VAL A 423 14.24 -6.46 37.47
N LEU A 424 12.98 -6.09 37.59
CA LEU A 424 12.45 -4.86 37.02
C LEU A 424 13.04 -3.65 37.75
N PHE A 425 13.63 -2.71 37.01
CA PHE A 425 14.11 -1.45 37.59
C PHE A 425 13.04 -0.37 37.52
N ARG A 426 12.38 -0.22 36.35
CA ARG A 426 11.35 0.79 36.12
C ARG A 426 10.39 0.32 35.01
N LEU A 427 9.13 0.69 35.15
CA LEU A 427 8.10 0.51 34.14
C LEU A 427 7.43 1.85 33.88
N GLU A 428 7.35 2.26 32.64
CA GLU A 428 6.67 3.45 32.14
C GLU A 428 5.75 3.07 30.98
N MET A 429 4.66 3.81 30.79
CA MET A 429 3.78 3.61 29.64
C MET A 429 4.14 4.63 28.57
N HIS A 430 4.52 4.14 27.40
CA HIS A 430 4.99 4.95 26.28
C HIS A 430 3.97 4.98 25.14
N TRP A 431 3.66 6.18 24.65
CA TRP A 431 2.87 6.37 23.44
C TRP A 431 3.80 6.38 22.23
N HIS A 432 3.52 5.52 21.26
CA HIS A 432 4.30 5.46 20.03
C HIS A 432 3.43 4.98 18.86
N SER A 433 3.93 5.20 17.65
CA SER A 433 3.31 4.69 16.44
C SER A 433 3.64 3.21 16.28
N TYR A 434 2.63 2.34 16.31
CA TYR A 434 2.76 0.88 16.20
C TYR A 434 2.10 0.36 14.92
N PRO A 435 2.69 -0.60 14.21
CA PRO A 435 2.11 -1.14 12.98
C PRO A 435 0.98 -2.12 13.26
N HIS A 436 -0.16 -1.87 12.61
CA HIS A 436 -1.32 -2.76 12.55
C HIS A 436 -1.50 -3.30 11.14
N CYS A 437 -2.20 -4.40 11.02
CA CYS A 437 -2.57 -4.90 9.70
C CYS A 437 -3.56 -3.95 9.03
N TRP A 438 -3.18 -3.42 7.89
CA TRP A 438 -3.97 -2.44 7.13
C TRP A 438 -5.39 -2.92 6.76
N ARG A 439 -5.67 -4.23 6.90
CA ARG A 439 -6.96 -4.86 6.55
C ARG A 439 -7.78 -5.36 7.74
N CYS A 440 -7.15 -5.99 8.71
CA CYS A 440 -7.86 -6.59 9.85
C CYS A 440 -7.60 -5.91 11.18
N ASP A 441 -6.78 -4.87 11.18
CA ASP A 441 -6.47 -4.02 12.34
C ASP A 441 -5.76 -4.74 13.51
N THR A 442 -5.26 -5.95 13.25
CA THR A 442 -4.52 -6.73 14.24
C THR A 442 -3.09 -6.18 14.37
N HIS A 443 -2.57 -6.09 15.58
CA HIS A 443 -1.16 -5.77 15.86
C HIS A 443 -0.24 -6.69 15.06
N LEU A 444 0.70 -6.12 14.34
CA LEU A 444 1.70 -6.87 13.60
C LEU A 444 2.82 -7.31 14.52
N ILE A 445 3.42 -8.42 14.17
CA ILE A 445 4.65 -8.90 14.77
C ILE A 445 5.73 -8.92 13.68
N TYR A 446 6.94 -8.46 14.00
CA TYR A 446 8.09 -8.75 13.17
C TYR A 446 8.49 -10.20 13.42
N TYR A 447 8.53 -11.01 12.36
CA TYR A 447 8.59 -12.46 12.47
C TYR A 447 9.55 -13.06 11.46
N ALA A 448 10.54 -13.81 11.98
CA ALA A 448 11.53 -14.47 11.12
C ALA A 448 10.92 -15.71 10.45
N GLN A 449 10.75 -15.65 9.13
CA GLN A 449 10.27 -16.77 8.34
C GLN A 449 10.78 -16.73 6.90
N PRO A 450 10.80 -17.87 6.19
CA PRO A 450 11.09 -17.88 4.77
C PRO A 450 9.95 -17.22 3.99
N SER A 451 10.31 -16.40 3.02
CA SER A 451 9.38 -15.76 2.06
C SER A 451 10.09 -15.54 0.74
N TRP A 452 9.31 -15.37 -0.35
CA TRP A 452 9.84 -15.00 -1.65
C TRP A 452 9.93 -13.49 -1.77
N TYR A 453 11.10 -13.01 -2.19
CA TYR A 453 11.41 -11.60 -2.33
C TYR A 453 11.79 -11.26 -3.76
N ILE A 454 11.24 -10.16 -4.28
CA ILE A 454 11.79 -9.47 -5.44
C ILE A 454 12.83 -8.47 -4.93
N ARG A 455 14.06 -8.59 -5.41
CA ARG A 455 15.22 -7.79 -4.96
C ARG A 455 15.21 -6.39 -5.57
N THR A 456 14.20 -5.58 -5.21
CA THR A 456 14.01 -4.23 -5.73
C THR A 456 15.15 -3.27 -5.34
N THR A 457 15.86 -3.55 -4.26
CA THR A 457 17.06 -2.80 -3.86
C THR A 457 18.17 -2.86 -4.91
N LYS A 458 18.26 -3.96 -5.70
CA LYS A 458 19.26 -4.10 -6.77
C LYS A 458 18.96 -3.23 -7.99
N VAL A 459 17.73 -2.77 -8.15
CA VAL A 459 17.28 -1.90 -9.25
C VAL A 459 16.91 -0.49 -8.75
N LYS A 460 17.32 -0.12 -7.54
CA LYS A 460 17.02 1.17 -6.90
C LYS A 460 17.39 2.35 -7.78
N GLU A 461 18.61 2.38 -8.32
CA GLU A 461 19.08 3.46 -9.18
C GLU A 461 18.25 3.58 -10.47
N GLN A 462 17.79 2.45 -11.01
CA GLN A 462 16.89 2.43 -12.16
C GLN A 462 15.52 2.99 -11.78
N LEU A 463 14.95 2.62 -10.63
CA LEU A 463 13.68 3.17 -10.13
C LEU A 463 13.74 4.69 -9.95
N LEU A 464 14.83 5.20 -9.38
CA LEU A 464 15.05 6.63 -9.22
C LEU A 464 15.17 7.32 -10.58
N ALA A 465 15.88 6.73 -11.54
CA ALA A 465 15.98 7.27 -12.90
C ALA A 465 14.63 7.29 -13.63
N GLN A 466 13.80 6.26 -13.47
CA GLN A 466 12.45 6.23 -14.04
C GLN A 466 11.56 7.30 -13.41
N ASN A 467 11.66 7.52 -12.10
CA ASN A 467 10.94 8.60 -11.43
C ASN A 467 11.37 9.98 -11.96
N GLU A 468 12.69 10.18 -12.22
CA GLU A 468 13.17 11.42 -12.83
C GLU A 468 12.57 11.66 -14.23
N GLY A 469 12.35 10.63 -15.01
CA GLY A 469 11.68 10.68 -16.31
C GLY A 469 10.15 10.91 -16.23
N THR A 470 9.54 10.75 -15.06
CA THR A 470 8.10 10.85 -14.85
C THR A 470 7.69 12.26 -14.44
N THR A 471 6.58 12.77 -14.98
CA THR A 471 6.01 14.08 -14.61
C THR A 471 4.93 13.90 -13.55
N TRP A 472 5.07 14.57 -12.42
CA TRP A 472 4.13 14.52 -11.30
C TRP A 472 3.36 15.83 -11.12
N TYR A 473 2.09 15.69 -10.85
CA TYR A 473 1.21 16.79 -10.45
C TYR A 473 0.59 16.45 -9.08
N PRO A 474 1.00 17.15 -7.97
CA PRO A 474 2.03 18.20 -7.91
C PRO A 474 3.47 17.64 -7.98
N GLU A 475 4.38 18.45 -8.46
CA GLU A 475 5.80 18.10 -8.61
C GLU A 475 6.48 17.75 -7.26
N THR A 476 5.97 18.31 -6.17
CA THR A 476 6.48 18.03 -4.80
C THR A 476 6.41 16.56 -4.40
N ILE A 477 5.53 15.77 -5.00
CA ILE A 477 5.41 14.32 -4.74
C ILE A 477 6.64 13.58 -5.29
N LYS A 478 7.16 14.01 -6.45
CA LYS A 478 8.26 13.36 -7.16
C LYS A 478 9.52 13.18 -6.31
N HIS A 479 9.97 14.25 -5.66
CA HIS A 479 11.18 14.25 -4.83
C HIS A 479 10.90 14.13 -3.33
N GLY A 480 9.65 14.39 -2.91
CA GLY A 480 9.21 14.16 -1.54
C GLY A 480 8.68 12.74 -1.35
N ARG A 481 7.40 12.61 -0.98
CA ARG A 481 6.78 11.35 -0.54
C ARG A 481 7.09 10.12 -1.41
N PHE A 482 7.15 10.27 -2.75
CA PHE A 482 7.44 9.15 -3.64
C PHE A 482 8.95 8.95 -3.83
N GLY A 483 9.71 10.04 -4.01
CA GLY A 483 11.17 9.97 -4.10
C GLY A 483 11.81 9.40 -2.84
N ASP A 484 11.43 9.91 -1.67
CA ASP A 484 11.87 9.39 -0.36
C ASP A 484 11.57 7.89 -0.21
N TRP A 485 10.41 7.44 -0.72
CA TRP A 485 10.04 6.03 -0.72
C TRP A 485 10.99 5.18 -1.56
N LEU A 486 11.36 5.66 -2.75
CA LEU A 486 12.30 4.95 -3.64
C LEU A 486 13.73 4.97 -3.10
N GLU A 487 14.14 6.07 -2.46
CA GLU A 487 15.47 6.17 -1.83
C GLU A 487 15.64 5.21 -0.66
N ASN A 488 14.56 5.00 0.12
CA ASN A 488 14.52 4.07 1.24
C ASN A 488 13.92 2.71 0.87
N ASN A 489 13.92 2.37 -0.43
CA ASN A 489 13.34 1.13 -0.93
C ASN A 489 14.01 -0.10 -0.30
N ILE A 490 13.18 -1.04 0.12
CA ILE A 490 13.58 -2.38 0.59
C ILE A 490 13.07 -3.45 -0.37
N ASP A 491 13.63 -4.65 -0.31
CA ASP A 491 13.20 -5.76 -1.16
C ASP A 491 11.74 -6.11 -0.92
N TRP A 492 11.00 -6.32 -2.00
CA TRP A 492 9.56 -6.57 -1.97
C TRP A 492 9.26 -8.02 -1.58
N ALA A 493 8.68 -8.23 -0.39
CA ALA A 493 8.12 -9.52 0.01
C ALA A 493 6.88 -9.82 -0.85
N VAL A 494 7.04 -10.66 -1.87
CA VAL A 494 6.02 -10.87 -2.91
C VAL A 494 5.10 -12.06 -2.64
N SER A 495 5.48 -12.97 -1.73
CA SER A 495 4.66 -14.14 -1.41
C SER A 495 3.67 -13.89 -0.28
N ARG A 496 2.49 -14.49 -0.41
CA ARG A 496 1.46 -14.53 0.62
C ARG A 496 1.07 -15.97 0.91
N SER A 497 1.14 -16.33 2.18
CA SER A 497 0.68 -17.65 2.66
C SER A 497 -0.86 -17.68 2.75
N ARG A 498 -1.53 -17.46 1.61
CA ARG A 498 -2.99 -17.33 1.48
C ARG A 498 -3.52 -18.22 0.35
N TYR A 499 -4.81 -18.13 0.03
CA TYR A 499 -5.49 -19.07 -0.86
C TYR A 499 -6.02 -18.44 -2.14
N TRP A 500 -6.56 -17.19 -2.10
CA TRP A 500 -7.16 -16.50 -3.22
C TRP A 500 -6.22 -15.42 -3.78
N GLY A 501 -5.51 -15.76 -4.84
CA GLY A 501 -4.55 -14.89 -5.51
C GLY A 501 -3.88 -15.60 -6.68
N THR A 502 -3.07 -14.88 -7.42
CA THR A 502 -2.21 -15.46 -8.47
C THR A 502 -1.20 -16.41 -7.82
N PRO A 503 -1.24 -17.73 -8.05
CA PRO A 503 -0.27 -18.66 -7.48
C PRO A 503 1.14 -18.36 -7.99
N LEU A 504 2.14 -18.48 -7.13
CA LEU A 504 3.53 -18.34 -7.59
C LEU A 504 3.88 -19.48 -8.58
N PRO A 505 4.46 -19.18 -9.74
CA PRO A 505 4.75 -20.18 -10.78
C PRO A 505 6.08 -20.92 -10.50
N LEU A 506 6.25 -21.40 -9.28
CA LEU A 506 7.50 -21.98 -8.78
C LEU A 506 7.28 -23.42 -8.37
N TRP A 507 7.98 -24.35 -9.01
CA TRP A 507 8.00 -25.77 -8.67
C TRP A 507 9.34 -26.13 -8.04
N ARG A 508 9.29 -26.72 -6.85
CA ARG A 508 10.46 -27.05 -6.03
C ARG A 508 10.68 -28.56 -6.02
N ASN A 509 11.92 -28.97 -6.13
CA ASN A 509 12.39 -30.34 -5.94
C ASN A 509 12.20 -30.75 -4.47
N ASP A 510 11.56 -31.91 -4.23
CA ASP A 510 11.29 -32.42 -2.88
C ASP A 510 12.56 -32.80 -2.13
N ASP A 511 13.61 -33.22 -2.83
CA ASP A 511 14.86 -33.67 -2.26
C ASP A 511 15.89 -32.53 -2.09
N ASP A 512 15.76 -31.45 -2.85
CA ASP A 512 16.64 -30.26 -2.79
C ASP A 512 15.83 -28.96 -2.84
N ARG A 513 15.68 -28.31 -1.69
CA ARG A 513 14.95 -27.05 -1.57
C ARG A 513 15.53 -25.89 -2.41
N SER A 514 16.80 -25.98 -2.79
CA SER A 514 17.46 -24.96 -3.60
C SER A 514 17.18 -25.11 -5.11
N ASP A 515 16.74 -26.30 -5.53
CA ASP A 515 16.39 -26.59 -6.92
C ASP A 515 14.92 -26.23 -7.18
N VAL A 516 14.72 -25.09 -7.85
CA VAL A 516 13.40 -24.50 -8.14
C VAL A 516 13.30 -24.18 -9.61
N ILE A 517 12.17 -24.51 -10.22
CA ILE A 517 11.82 -24.19 -11.59
C ILE A 517 10.72 -23.13 -11.58
N CYS A 518 10.96 -22.01 -12.28
CA CYS A 518 9.96 -20.99 -12.54
C CYS A 518 9.43 -21.15 -13.95
N VAL A 519 8.09 -21.22 -14.13
CA VAL A 519 7.45 -21.32 -15.45
C VAL A 519 6.75 -20.02 -15.83
N GLU A 520 6.65 -19.75 -17.14
CA GLU A 520 6.00 -18.53 -17.65
C GLU A 520 4.54 -18.73 -18.08
N SER A 521 4.08 -19.97 -18.24
CA SER A 521 2.73 -20.25 -18.75
C SER A 521 2.29 -21.69 -18.47
N LEU A 522 0.99 -21.95 -18.61
CA LEU A 522 0.43 -23.31 -18.61
C LEU A 522 0.95 -24.15 -19.79
N ALA A 523 1.25 -23.49 -20.91
CA ALA A 523 1.83 -24.17 -22.07
C ALA A 523 3.26 -24.68 -21.79
N GLU A 524 4.10 -23.91 -21.12
CA GLU A 524 5.40 -24.35 -20.66
C GLU A 524 5.28 -25.46 -19.60
N LEU A 525 4.40 -25.28 -18.62
CA LEU A 525 4.16 -26.29 -17.59
C LEU A 525 3.68 -27.63 -18.19
N SER A 526 2.87 -27.57 -19.26
CA SER A 526 2.41 -28.75 -20.00
C SER A 526 3.58 -29.61 -20.52
N GLN A 527 4.70 -28.97 -20.91
CA GLN A 527 5.89 -29.69 -21.41
C GLN A 527 6.58 -30.47 -20.25
N TYR A 528 6.63 -29.92 -19.05
CA TYR A 528 7.19 -30.61 -17.89
C TYR A 528 6.30 -31.79 -17.46
N VAL A 529 4.98 -31.60 -17.47
CA VAL A 529 4.00 -32.60 -17.04
C VAL A 529 3.75 -33.69 -18.09
N GLY A 530 3.98 -33.40 -19.37
CA GLY A 530 3.72 -34.31 -20.48
C GLY A 530 2.24 -34.46 -20.84
N ARG A 531 1.38 -33.53 -20.44
CA ARG A 531 -0.04 -33.42 -20.79
C ARG A 531 -0.45 -31.96 -21.00
N ASP A 532 -1.46 -31.73 -21.84
CA ASP A 532 -2.00 -30.39 -22.08
C ASP A 532 -2.72 -29.86 -20.82
N LEU A 533 -2.29 -28.70 -20.35
CA LEU A 533 -2.88 -27.94 -19.25
C LEU A 533 -3.48 -26.61 -19.73
N THR A 534 -3.43 -26.31 -21.02
CA THR A 534 -4.00 -25.08 -21.57
C THR A 534 -5.51 -25.06 -21.34
N GLY A 535 -6.03 -23.95 -20.76
CA GLY A 535 -7.43 -23.84 -20.39
C GLY A 535 -7.78 -24.33 -18.99
N MET A 536 -6.81 -24.85 -18.22
CA MET A 536 -7.00 -25.13 -16.79
C MET A 536 -7.15 -23.82 -16.00
N ASP A 537 -7.95 -23.83 -14.95
CA ASP A 537 -7.94 -22.72 -13.97
C ASP A 537 -6.62 -22.74 -13.17
N PRO A 538 -5.78 -21.70 -13.27
CA PRO A 538 -4.48 -21.68 -12.60
C PRO A 538 -4.57 -21.43 -11.09
N HIS A 539 -5.77 -21.19 -10.53
CA HIS A 539 -5.93 -20.93 -9.09
C HIS A 539 -5.79 -22.19 -8.23
N ARG A 540 -5.51 -21.97 -6.96
CA ARG A 540 -5.59 -23.01 -5.95
C ARG A 540 -7.03 -23.50 -5.77
N PRO A 541 -7.28 -24.78 -5.47
CA PRO A 541 -6.27 -25.84 -5.30
C PRO A 541 -5.81 -26.50 -6.60
N PHE A 542 -6.43 -26.19 -7.76
CA PHE A 542 -6.22 -26.94 -9.01
C PHE A 542 -4.75 -26.97 -9.45
N ILE A 543 -4.05 -25.85 -9.38
CA ILE A 543 -2.65 -25.76 -9.76
C ILE A 543 -1.72 -26.49 -8.76
N ASP A 544 -2.13 -26.61 -7.50
CA ASP A 544 -1.35 -27.30 -6.47
C ASP A 544 -1.25 -28.82 -6.72
N GLU A 545 -2.22 -29.39 -7.47
CA GLU A 545 -2.27 -30.80 -7.86
C GLU A 545 -1.32 -31.11 -9.04
N VAL A 546 -0.76 -30.08 -9.66
CA VAL A 546 0.13 -30.25 -10.81
C VAL A 546 1.55 -30.50 -10.35
N THR A 547 1.99 -31.73 -10.47
CA THR A 547 3.34 -32.21 -10.15
C THR A 547 4.00 -32.85 -11.38
N PHE A 548 5.30 -32.88 -11.40
CA PHE A 548 6.06 -33.57 -12.46
C PHE A 548 7.36 -34.15 -11.91
N THR A 549 7.93 -35.09 -12.68
CA THR A 549 9.23 -35.69 -12.37
C THR A 549 10.26 -35.27 -13.41
N ARG A 550 11.42 -34.80 -12.94
CA ARG A 550 12.57 -34.46 -13.78
C ARG A 550 13.85 -35.06 -13.16
N ASP A 551 14.65 -35.71 -13.98
CA ASP A 551 15.93 -36.33 -13.56
C ASP A 551 15.79 -37.26 -12.31
N GLY A 552 14.62 -37.90 -12.16
CA GLY A 552 14.30 -38.80 -11.07
C GLY A 552 13.77 -38.15 -9.79
N HIS A 553 13.66 -36.82 -9.76
CA HIS A 553 13.14 -36.04 -8.62
C HIS A 553 11.74 -35.53 -8.91
N THR A 554 10.91 -35.49 -7.86
CA THR A 554 9.53 -34.94 -7.94
C THR A 554 9.54 -33.48 -7.60
N TYR A 555 8.77 -32.69 -8.36
CA TYR A 555 8.61 -31.26 -8.15
C TYR A 555 7.16 -30.95 -7.79
N HIS A 556 6.99 -30.23 -6.68
CA HIS A 556 5.72 -29.67 -6.22
C HIS A 556 5.73 -28.15 -6.28
N ARG A 557 4.57 -27.54 -6.56
CA ARG A 557 4.45 -26.10 -6.51
C ARG A 557 4.61 -25.57 -5.06
N VAL A 558 5.27 -24.43 -4.90
CA VAL A 558 5.28 -23.72 -3.62
C VAL A 558 3.87 -23.25 -3.24
N PRO A 559 3.42 -23.36 -1.97
CA PRO A 559 2.01 -23.16 -1.63
C PRO A 559 1.53 -21.71 -1.67
N GLU A 560 2.46 -20.77 -1.75
CA GLU A 560 2.15 -19.34 -1.68
C GLU A 560 1.47 -18.83 -2.95
N VAL A 561 0.72 -17.73 -2.79
CA VAL A 561 0.21 -16.88 -3.87
C VAL A 561 0.98 -15.57 -3.88
N ALA A 562 0.94 -14.86 -5.00
CA ALA A 562 1.55 -13.55 -5.13
C ALA A 562 0.79 -12.49 -4.34
N ASP A 563 1.49 -11.41 -4.00
CA ASP A 563 0.90 -10.17 -3.53
C ASP A 563 -0.04 -9.60 -4.59
N ALA A 564 -1.29 -9.27 -4.23
CA ALA A 564 -2.27 -8.68 -5.15
C ALA A 564 -1.79 -7.35 -5.77
N TRP A 565 -0.86 -6.65 -5.12
CA TRP A 565 -0.20 -5.48 -5.70
C TRP A 565 0.71 -5.80 -6.89
N LEU A 566 1.21 -7.03 -6.99
CA LEU A 566 1.90 -7.50 -8.19
C LEU A 566 0.92 -7.67 -9.36
N ASP A 567 -0.26 -8.21 -9.08
CA ASP A 567 -1.33 -8.34 -10.08
C ASP A 567 -1.71 -6.97 -10.62
N SER A 568 -2.08 -6.02 -9.75
CA SER A 568 -2.47 -4.68 -10.17
C SER A 568 -1.33 -3.88 -10.82
N GLY A 569 -0.09 -4.09 -10.38
CA GLY A 569 1.12 -3.49 -10.99
C GLY A 569 1.46 -4.05 -12.37
N SER A 570 1.01 -5.27 -12.68
CA SER A 570 1.20 -5.93 -13.96
C SER A 570 0.15 -5.56 -15.03
N MET A 571 -0.88 -4.77 -14.67
CA MET A 571 -1.98 -4.47 -15.58
C MET A 571 -1.56 -3.85 -16.92
N PRO A 572 -0.49 -3.06 -17.05
CA PRO A 572 -0.12 -2.47 -18.34
C PRO A 572 0.05 -3.47 -19.46
N PHE A 573 0.51 -4.68 -19.15
CA PHE A 573 0.69 -5.76 -20.13
C PHE A 573 -0.31 -6.90 -19.93
N ALA A 574 -0.65 -7.23 -18.69
CA ALA A 574 -1.51 -8.37 -18.38
C ALA A 574 -2.98 -8.15 -18.81
N GLN A 575 -3.48 -6.92 -18.88
CA GLN A 575 -4.82 -6.59 -19.40
C GLN A 575 -5.06 -7.04 -20.85
N TRP A 576 -4.00 -7.29 -21.60
CA TRP A 576 -4.05 -7.76 -22.97
C TRP A 576 -3.80 -9.27 -23.09
N GLY A 577 -3.42 -9.94 -21.99
CA GLY A 577 -2.95 -11.32 -22.00
C GLY A 577 -1.55 -11.48 -22.64
N TYR A 578 -0.74 -10.41 -22.56
CA TYR A 578 0.63 -10.39 -23.10
C TYR A 578 1.55 -11.36 -22.34
N PRO A 579 2.42 -12.12 -23.03
CA PRO A 579 2.58 -12.19 -24.48
C PRO A 579 1.78 -13.36 -25.15
N HIS A 580 0.96 -14.07 -24.38
CA HIS A 580 0.41 -15.38 -24.77
C HIS A 580 -0.84 -15.28 -25.66
N VAL A 581 -1.67 -14.24 -25.48
CA VAL A 581 -2.88 -14.07 -26.30
C VAL A 581 -2.52 -13.48 -27.67
N PRO A 582 -3.02 -14.07 -28.78
CA PRO A 582 -2.77 -13.53 -30.14
C PRO A 582 -3.17 -12.05 -30.25
N GLY A 583 -2.30 -11.22 -30.83
CA GLY A 583 -2.48 -9.78 -30.99
C GLY A 583 -2.21 -8.94 -29.74
N SER A 584 -1.88 -9.56 -28.60
CA SER A 584 -1.58 -8.84 -27.35
C SER A 584 -0.27 -8.06 -27.41
N LYS A 585 0.69 -8.54 -28.22
CA LYS A 585 1.98 -7.88 -28.37
C LYS A 585 1.85 -6.52 -29.04
N GLU A 586 1.15 -6.47 -30.17
CA GLU A 586 0.89 -5.24 -30.92
C GLU A 586 0.08 -4.23 -30.08
N LYS A 587 -0.91 -4.73 -29.32
CA LYS A 587 -1.67 -3.89 -28.38
C LYS A 587 -0.78 -3.31 -27.29
N PHE A 588 0.04 -4.13 -26.65
CA PHE A 588 0.97 -3.67 -25.61
C PHE A 588 1.97 -2.65 -26.18
N GLU A 589 2.65 -2.95 -27.25
CA GLU A 589 3.65 -2.06 -27.86
C GLU A 589 3.08 -0.70 -28.29
N SER A 590 1.79 -0.64 -28.64
CA SER A 590 1.12 0.61 -29.02
C SER A 590 0.61 1.43 -27.82
N HIS A 591 0.57 0.87 -26.61
CA HIS A 591 0.00 1.49 -25.41
C HIS A 591 1.00 1.65 -24.25
N TYR A 592 2.20 1.15 -24.40
CA TYR A 592 3.20 1.18 -23.34
C TYR A 592 4.38 2.12 -23.68
N PRO A 593 4.86 2.90 -22.70
CA PRO A 593 4.24 3.18 -21.40
C PRO A 593 3.02 4.11 -21.52
N GLY A 594 2.12 4.05 -20.52
CA GLY A 594 0.93 4.88 -20.47
C GLY A 594 1.25 6.37 -20.39
N ASP A 595 0.48 7.20 -21.10
CA ASP A 595 0.66 8.65 -21.06
C ASP A 595 0.13 9.28 -19.78
N PHE A 596 -0.86 8.64 -19.11
CA PHE A 596 -1.54 9.23 -17.96
C PHE A 596 -2.11 8.19 -17.00
N ILE A 597 -1.89 8.43 -15.70
CA ILE A 597 -2.56 7.76 -14.58
C ILE A 597 -3.01 8.78 -13.54
N CYS A 598 -4.06 8.45 -12.78
CA CYS A 598 -4.64 9.35 -11.78
C CYS A 598 -5.28 8.57 -10.65
N GLU A 599 -4.75 8.70 -9.44
CA GLU A 599 -5.31 8.14 -8.19
C GLU A 599 -4.94 9.04 -6.99
N ALA A 600 -5.44 8.68 -5.80
CA ALA A 600 -5.17 9.42 -4.57
C ALA A 600 -3.73 9.21 -4.05
N ILE A 601 -3.30 10.10 -3.17
CA ILE A 601 -1.91 10.19 -2.65
C ILE A 601 -1.44 8.94 -1.91
N ASP A 602 -2.34 8.15 -1.33
CA ASP A 602 -2.02 6.87 -0.69
C ASP A 602 -1.40 5.88 -1.70
N GLN A 603 -1.75 6.01 -3.00
CA GLN A 603 -1.21 5.17 -4.06
C GLN A 603 0.28 5.42 -4.39
N THR A 604 0.89 6.43 -3.81
CA THR A 604 2.37 6.58 -3.80
C THR A 604 3.08 5.42 -3.08
N ARG A 605 2.37 4.76 -2.15
CA ARG A 605 2.78 3.54 -1.47
C ARG A 605 1.83 2.38 -1.79
N GLY A 606 1.45 2.26 -3.05
CA GLY A 606 0.54 1.27 -3.58
C GLY A 606 0.71 1.17 -5.08
N TRP A 607 -0.35 1.42 -5.86
CA TRP A 607 -0.39 1.18 -7.29
C TRP A 607 0.65 1.98 -8.10
N PHE A 608 0.93 3.24 -7.75
CA PHE A 608 1.96 4.01 -8.46
C PHE A 608 3.34 3.36 -8.30
N TYR A 609 3.68 2.91 -7.08
CA TYR A 609 4.94 2.24 -6.83
C TYR A 609 5.00 0.89 -7.55
N THR A 610 3.98 0.05 -7.42
CA THR A 610 4.03 -1.31 -7.98
C THR A 610 4.04 -1.30 -9.51
N MET A 611 3.34 -0.37 -10.16
CA MET A 611 3.41 -0.17 -11.61
C MET A 611 4.81 0.25 -12.07
N MET A 612 5.45 1.19 -11.37
CA MET A 612 6.82 1.61 -11.70
C MET A 612 7.82 0.48 -11.45
N ALA A 613 7.68 -0.22 -10.32
CA ALA A 613 8.55 -1.33 -9.97
C ALA A 613 8.45 -2.48 -10.98
N VAL A 614 7.24 -2.92 -11.32
CA VAL A 614 7.03 -3.99 -12.31
C VAL A 614 7.53 -3.58 -13.69
N GLY A 615 7.21 -2.35 -14.15
CA GLY A 615 7.72 -1.84 -15.43
C GLY A 615 9.24 -1.83 -15.48
N THR A 616 9.90 -1.32 -14.46
CA THR A 616 11.37 -1.28 -14.34
C THR A 616 11.98 -2.69 -14.30
N LEU A 617 11.38 -3.60 -13.52
CA LEU A 617 11.88 -4.98 -13.38
C LEU A 617 11.73 -5.81 -14.64
N VAL A 618 10.63 -5.64 -15.39
CA VAL A 618 10.28 -6.49 -16.54
C VAL A 618 10.77 -5.88 -17.86
N PHE A 619 10.56 -4.57 -18.05
CA PHE A 619 10.78 -3.86 -19.31
C PHE A 619 11.92 -2.83 -19.26
N ASP A 620 12.56 -2.63 -18.11
CA ASP A 620 13.61 -1.62 -17.88
C ASP A 620 13.11 -0.16 -18.12
N GLU A 621 11.79 0.06 -18.06
CA GLU A 621 11.12 1.34 -18.28
C GLU A 621 9.91 1.49 -17.34
N SER A 622 9.62 2.73 -16.91
CA SER A 622 8.39 3.02 -16.13
C SER A 622 7.14 2.70 -16.94
N SER A 623 6.12 2.16 -16.27
CA SER A 623 4.83 1.85 -16.90
C SER A 623 4.02 3.10 -17.28
N TYR A 624 4.40 4.30 -16.83
CA TYR A 624 3.66 5.54 -17.06
C TYR A 624 4.56 6.77 -17.12
N ARG A 625 4.08 7.83 -17.78
CA ARG A 625 4.81 9.09 -18.01
C ARG A 625 4.32 10.25 -17.17
N ASN A 626 3.00 10.37 -16.94
CA ASN A 626 2.40 11.48 -16.21
C ASN A 626 1.47 10.97 -15.12
N VAL A 627 1.59 11.52 -13.93
CA VAL A 627 0.78 11.17 -12.76
C VAL A 627 0.06 12.41 -12.24
N LEU A 628 -1.26 12.35 -12.16
CA LEU A 628 -2.04 13.28 -11.36
C LEU A 628 -2.33 12.61 -10.00
N CYS A 629 -1.68 13.11 -8.95
CA CYS A 629 -1.83 12.61 -7.60
C CYS A 629 -2.88 13.45 -6.87
N LEU A 630 -4.02 12.84 -6.50
CA LEU A 630 -5.15 13.51 -5.88
C LEU A 630 -5.01 13.60 -4.36
N GLY A 631 -5.65 14.60 -3.77
CA GLY A 631 -5.79 14.73 -2.32
C GLY A 631 -6.79 13.72 -1.72
N HIS A 632 -7.00 13.81 -0.42
CA HIS A 632 -8.00 12.99 0.26
C HIS A 632 -9.40 13.63 0.22
N ILE A 633 -10.42 12.81 0.06
CA ILE A 633 -11.81 13.22 0.27
C ILE A 633 -12.15 13.11 1.76
N LEU A 634 -12.60 14.23 2.34
CA LEU A 634 -13.00 14.34 3.73
C LEU A 634 -14.52 14.60 3.81
N ALA A 635 -15.12 14.23 4.93
CA ALA A 635 -16.48 14.66 5.24
C ALA A 635 -16.55 16.18 5.38
N GLU A 636 -17.74 16.75 5.36
CA GLU A 636 -17.98 18.20 5.43
C GLU A 636 -17.34 18.85 6.68
N ASP A 637 -17.31 18.12 7.79
CA ASP A 637 -16.67 18.52 9.04
C ASP A 637 -15.13 18.44 9.01
N GLY A 638 -14.54 18.00 7.90
CA GLY A 638 -13.09 17.86 7.71
C GLY A 638 -12.47 16.58 8.27
N ARG A 639 -13.28 15.68 8.84
CA ARG A 639 -12.80 14.38 9.31
C ARG A 639 -12.74 13.35 8.18
N LYS A 640 -11.86 12.36 8.33
CA LYS A 640 -11.82 11.21 7.42
C LYS A 640 -13.17 10.48 7.43
N MET A 641 -13.69 10.14 6.25
CA MET A 641 -14.90 9.32 6.15
C MET A 641 -14.61 7.89 6.63
N SER A 642 -15.45 7.37 7.50
CA SER A 642 -15.36 5.99 7.94
C SER A 642 -16.74 5.41 8.28
N LYS A 643 -16.87 4.07 8.16
CA LYS A 643 -18.10 3.36 8.54
C LYS A 643 -18.39 3.50 10.03
N HIS A 644 -17.36 3.55 10.86
CA HIS A 644 -17.47 3.73 12.31
C HIS A 644 -18.09 5.07 12.72
N LEU A 645 -17.71 6.14 11.99
CA LEU A 645 -18.22 7.48 12.26
C LEU A 645 -19.59 7.73 11.62
N GLY A 646 -20.08 6.84 10.76
CA GLY A 646 -21.35 7.02 10.06
C GLY A 646 -21.39 8.23 9.11
N ASN A 647 -20.23 8.77 8.74
CA ASN A 647 -20.09 9.99 7.95
C ASN A 647 -19.73 9.74 6.47
N ILE A 648 -19.96 8.50 5.99
CA ILE A 648 -19.73 8.14 4.59
C ILE A 648 -20.87 8.71 3.74
N LEU A 649 -20.50 9.49 2.72
CA LEU A 649 -21.41 9.99 1.70
C LEU A 649 -21.43 9.00 0.52
N LEU A 650 -22.64 8.59 0.14
CA LEU A 650 -22.84 7.75 -1.03
C LEU A 650 -23.01 8.64 -2.27
N PRO A 651 -22.34 8.33 -3.39
CA PRO A 651 -22.33 9.20 -4.56
C PRO A 651 -23.68 9.26 -5.30
N ILE A 652 -24.41 8.18 -5.41
CA ILE A 652 -25.70 8.12 -6.12
C ILE A 652 -26.72 9.09 -5.49
N PRO A 653 -27.01 9.04 -4.17
CA PRO A 653 -27.92 9.99 -3.53
C PRO A 653 -27.51 11.46 -3.73
N LEU A 654 -26.21 11.78 -3.75
CA LEU A 654 -25.73 13.13 -4.02
C LEU A 654 -26.04 13.58 -5.45
N MET A 655 -25.87 12.69 -6.43
CA MET A 655 -26.20 12.96 -7.82
C MET A 655 -27.72 13.05 -8.05
N ASP A 656 -28.53 12.29 -7.33
CA ASP A 656 -29.99 12.35 -7.40
C ASP A 656 -30.54 13.63 -6.78
N SER A 657 -29.83 14.23 -5.83
CA SER A 657 -30.21 15.51 -5.21
C SER A 657 -29.74 16.73 -5.99
N HIS A 658 -28.53 16.71 -6.56
CA HIS A 658 -27.86 17.89 -7.08
C HIS A 658 -27.52 17.81 -8.59
N GLY A 659 -27.59 16.61 -9.17
CA GLY A 659 -27.11 16.32 -10.52
C GLY A 659 -25.66 15.85 -10.54
N ALA A 660 -25.31 15.00 -11.50
CA ALA A 660 -23.97 14.47 -11.69
C ALA A 660 -22.98 15.57 -12.07
N ASP A 661 -23.38 16.53 -12.90
CA ASP A 661 -22.54 17.66 -13.31
C ASP A 661 -22.17 18.57 -12.13
N ALA A 662 -23.03 18.72 -11.13
CA ALA A 662 -22.73 19.47 -9.91
C ALA A 662 -21.58 18.82 -9.14
N LEU A 663 -21.66 17.51 -8.94
CA LEU A 663 -20.62 16.74 -8.24
C LEU A 663 -19.33 16.72 -9.08
N ARG A 664 -19.41 16.49 -10.39
CA ARG A 664 -18.26 16.51 -11.30
C ARG A 664 -17.55 17.85 -11.30
N TRP A 665 -18.31 18.94 -11.40
CA TRP A 665 -17.76 20.30 -11.38
C TRP A 665 -17.10 20.63 -10.06
N PHE A 666 -17.74 20.28 -8.94
CA PHE A 666 -17.15 20.42 -7.62
C PHE A 666 -15.79 19.69 -7.52
N MET A 667 -15.74 18.40 -7.93
CA MET A 667 -14.52 17.62 -7.90
C MET A 667 -13.41 18.18 -8.81
N ALA A 668 -13.75 18.77 -9.95
CA ALA A 668 -12.77 19.26 -10.90
C ALA A 668 -12.27 20.69 -10.58
N ALA A 669 -13.12 21.55 -9.99
CA ALA A 669 -12.89 22.99 -9.95
C ALA A 669 -12.78 23.60 -8.55
N ASP A 670 -13.11 22.86 -7.49
CA ASP A 670 -13.01 23.35 -6.12
C ASP A 670 -11.59 23.13 -5.56
N GLY A 671 -10.70 24.08 -5.83
CA GLY A 671 -9.32 24.06 -5.39
C GLY A 671 -8.37 23.20 -6.26
N SER A 672 -7.16 22.97 -5.75
CA SER A 672 -6.18 22.14 -6.45
C SER A 672 -6.52 20.65 -6.33
N PRO A 673 -6.34 19.84 -7.38
CA PRO A 673 -6.66 18.41 -7.34
C PRO A 673 -5.96 17.62 -6.22
N TRP A 674 -4.76 18.04 -5.87
CA TRP A 674 -3.92 17.41 -4.82
C TRP A 674 -4.19 17.90 -3.40
N SER A 675 -5.12 18.86 -3.22
CA SER A 675 -5.52 19.33 -1.90
C SER A 675 -6.67 18.49 -1.36
N ALA A 676 -6.68 18.24 -0.04
CA ALA A 676 -7.80 17.55 0.60
C ALA A 676 -9.09 18.34 0.41
N ARG A 677 -10.20 17.66 0.04
CA ARG A 677 -11.51 18.26 -0.24
C ARG A 677 -12.54 17.85 0.78
N ARG A 678 -13.34 18.82 1.23
CA ARG A 678 -14.50 18.56 2.08
C ARG A 678 -15.73 18.45 1.21
N VAL A 679 -16.37 17.30 1.22
CA VAL A 679 -17.57 17.01 0.42
C VAL A 679 -18.79 16.97 1.32
N GLY A 680 -19.85 17.68 0.93
CA GLY A 680 -21.14 17.72 1.62
C GLY A 680 -22.22 18.35 0.76
N ASP A 681 -23.47 18.27 1.20
CA ASP A 681 -24.62 18.83 0.50
C ASP A 681 -24.47 20.33 0.27
N GLU A 682 -24.03 21.08 1.29
CA GLU A 682 -23.90 22.55 1.21
C GLU A 682 -22.85 22.95 0.18
N THR A 683 -21.69 22.27 0.14
CA THR A 683 -20.60 22.58 -0.79
C THR A 683 -21.00 22.32 -2.25
N ILE A 684 -21.71 21.23 -2.51
CA ILE A 684 -22.21 20.89 -3.85
C ILE A 684 -23.33 21.88 -4.26
N GLN A 685 -24.25 22.20 -3.35
CA GLN A 685 -25.32 23.16 -3.61
C GLN A 685 -24.79 24.57 -3.94
N GLU A 686 -23.67 24.96 -3.32
CA GLU A 686 -22.97 26.19 -3.63
C GLU A 686 -22.46 26.21 -5.08
N THR A 687 -21.89 25.10 -5.54
CA THR A 687 -21.47 24.89 -6.92
C THR A 687 -22.68 25.03 -7.89
N VAL A 688 -23.81 24.42 -7.57
CA VAL A 688 -25.03 24.53 -8.35
C VAL A 688 -25.43 26.03 -8.50
N ARG A 689 -25.51 26.75 -7.38
CA ARG A 689 -25.93 28.18 -7.38
C ARG A 689 -24.96 29.07 -8.13
N LYS A 690 -23.66 28.94 -7.84
CA LYS A 690 -22.66 29.89 -8.36
C LYS A 690 -22.28 29.62 -9.81
N VAL A 691 -22.35 28.40 -10.25
CA VAL A 691 -21.83 27.98 -11.55
C VAL A 691 -22.95 27.54 -12.49
N LEU A 692 -23.59 26.41 -12.17
CA LEU A 692 -24.50 25.75 -13.11
C LEU A 692 -25.76 26.60 -13.39
N LEU A 693 -26.39 27.14 -12.35
CA LEU A 693 -27.54 28.03 -12.51
C LEU A 693 -27.16 29.37 -13.18
N THR A 694 -25.98 29.90 -12.89
CA THR A 694 -25.50 31.13 -13.57
C THR A 694 -25.27 30.86 -15.04
N TYR A 695 -24.66 29.75 -15.41
CA TYR A 695 -24.49 29.34 -16.80
C TYR A 695 -25.85 29.13 -17.50
N TRP A 696 -26.73 28.35 -16.86
CA TRP A 696 -28.08 28.13 -17.39
C TRP A 696 -28.87 29.41 -17.63
N ASN A 697 -28.89 30.30 -16.65
CA ASN A 697 -29.57 31.59 -16.76
C ASN A 697 -29.01 32.45 -17.91
N THR A 698 -27.70 32.43 -18.11
CA THR A 698 -27.03 33.14 -19.20
C THR A 698 -27.47 32.58 -20.56
N VAL A 699 -27.50 31.25 -20.72
CA VAL A 699 -27.98 30.60 -21.95
C VAL A 699 -29.46 30.86 -22.17
N SER A 700 -30.31 30.78 -21.13
CA SER A 700 -31.73 31.07 -21.20
C SER A 700 -31.99 32.51 -21.62
N PHE A 701 -31.25 33.46 -21.04
CA PHE A 701 -31.33 34.87 -21.41
C PHE A 701 -30.94 35.07 -22.89
N GLN A 702 -29.84 34.53 -23.34
CA GLN A 702 -29.41 34.57 -24.74
C GLN A 702 -30.48 34.00 -25.68
N ALA A 703 -31.01 32.82 -25.39
CA ALA A 703 -32.01 32.15 -26.20
C ALA A 703 -33.32 32.97 -26.26
N LEU A 704 -33.75 33.52 -25.11
CA LEU A 704 -34.97 34.35 -25.03
C LEU A 704 -34.87 35.58 -25.93
N TYR A 705 -33.79 36.36 -25.82
CA TYR A 705 -33.65 37.60 -26.61
C TYR A 705 -33.34 37.31 -28.08
N ALA A 706 -32.59 36.26 -28.40
CA ALA A 706 -32.38 35.85 -29.78
C ALA A 706 -33.72 35.50 -30.47
N ARG A 707 -34.57 34.72 -29.80
CA ARG A 707 -35.92 34.37 -30.31
C ARG A 707 -36.82 35.61 -30.44
N ALA A 708 -36.84 36.48 -29.43
CA ALA A 708 -37.65 37.71 -29.43
C ALA A 708 -37.28 38.64 -30.60
N ASN A 709 -36.03 38.66 -31.02
CA ASN A 709 -35.54 39.46 -32.12
C ASN A 709 -35.38 38.72 -33.45
N GLY A 710 -35.81 37.44 -33.52
CA GLY A 710 -35.68 36.62 -34.73
C GLY A 710 -34.25 36.36 -35.17
N TRP A 711 -33.28 36.49 -34.26
CA TRP A 711 -31.87 36.28 -34.54
C TRP A 711 -31.48 34.80 -34.44
N SER A 712 -30.64 34.36 -35.38
CA SER A 712 -30.02 33.04 -35.32
C SER A 712 -28.55 33.10 -35.76
N PRO A 713 -27.70 32.22 -35.29
CA PRO A 713 -26.28 32.16 -35.68
C PRO A 713 -26.06 31.96 -37.20
N ALA A 714 -27.00 31.33 -37.86
CA ALA A 714 -26.92 31.11 -39.33
C ALA A 714 -27.08 32.38 -40.18
N GLN A 715 -27.45 33.53 -39.58
CA GLN A 715 -27.53 34.82 -40.24
C GLN A 715 -26.20 35.60 -40.25
N GLY A 716 -25.19 35.11 -39.54
CA GLY A 716 -23.82 35.63 -39.56
C GLY A 716 -23.01 34.94 -40.62
N THR A 717 -22.80 35.63 -41.77
CA THR A 717 -21.80 35.42 -42.83
C THR A 717 -21.65 34.01 -43.43
N GLN A 718 -22.00 33.88 -44.69
CA GLN A 718 -21.82 32.74 -45.58
C GLN A 718 -20.31 32.44 -45.90
N ASP A 719 -19.37 33.20 -45.35
CA ASP A 719 -17.95 33.16 -45.72
C ASP A 719 -17.06 32.31 -44.79
N ASP A 720 -17.58 31.74 -43.68
CA ASP A 720 -16.77 30.98 -42.73
C ASP A 720 -17.01 29.48 -42.69
N ALA A 721 -17.62 28.90 -43.72
CA ALA A 721 -17.82 27.46 -43.83
C ALA A 721 -16.59 26.77 -44.48
N ASP A 722 -15.42 26.83 -43.83
CA ASP A 722 -14.30 25.93 -44.09
C ASP A 722 -14.45 24.69 -43.22
N PRO A 723 -14.82 23.52 -43.77
CA PRO A 723 -14.97 22.29 -43.01
C PRO A 723 -13.65 21.75 -42.41
N ALA A 724 -12.50 22.33 -42.79
CA ALA A 724 -11.20 22.01 -42.25
C ALA A 724 -10.89 22.70 -40.89
N ARG A 725 -11.68 23.72 -40.51
CA ARG A 725 -11.60 24.36 -39.20
C ARG A 725 -12.63 23.74 -38.27
N GLY A 726 -12.37 22.62 -37.71
CA GLY A 726 -13.21 21.95 -36.72
C GLY A 726 -13.78 22.96 -35.71
N PHE A 727 -15.08 22.91 -35.44
CA PHE A 727 -15.86 23.75 -34.51
C PHE A 727 -15.25 25.15 -34.27
N GLY A 728 -14.92 25.82 -35.34
CA GLY A 728 -14.32 27.15 -35.36
C GLY A 728 -15.34 28.14 -34.92
N GLY A 729 -15.35 28.44 -33.69
CA GLY A 729 -16.08 29.51 -33.13
C GLY A 729 -15.73 30.80 -33.84
N VAL A 730 -16.69 31.67 -33.90
CA VAL A 730 -16.48 33.10 -34.04
C VAL A 730 -15.44 33.54 -33.03
N VAL A 731 -14.19 33.67 -33.45
CA VAL A 731 -13.18 34.42 -32.72
C VAL A 731 -13.55 35.88 -32.95
N PRO A 732 -13.96 36.63 -31.92
CA PRO A 732 -14.09 38.05 -32.06
C PRO A 732 -12.73 38.61 -32.51
N PRO A 733 -12.69 39.59 -33.45
CA PRO A 733 -11.43 40.14 -33.89
C PRO A 733 -10.66 40.70 -32.68
N ALA A 734 -9.48 40.18 -32.45
CA ALA A 734 -8.46 40.70 -31.55
C ALA A 734 -8.88 40.95 -30.08
N VAL A 735 -9.39 39.95 -29.40
CA VAL A 735 -9.16 39.87 -27.96
C VAL A 735 -7.90 39.00 -27.78
N ASP A 736 -6.84 39.60 -27.23
CA ASP A 736 -5.59 38.92 -26.93
C ASP A 736 -5.92 37.63 -26.18
N SER A 737 -5.60 36.47 -26.78
CA SER A 737 -5.91 35.14 -26.21
C SER A 737 -5.30 34.98 -24.82
N ARG A 738 -4.26 35.76 -24.50
CA ARG A 738 -3.68 35.85 -23.15
C ARG A 738 -4.60 36.57 -22.17
N ALA A 739 -5.36 37.57 -22.60
CA ALA A 739 -6.28 38.30 -21.72
C ALA A 739 -7.50 37.45 -21.35
N VAL A 740 -8.02 36.65 -22.30
CA VAL A 740 -9.15 35.73 -22.04
C VAL A 740 -8.70 34.56 -21.13
N SER A 741 -7.53 33.96 -21.38
CA SER A 741 -6.95 32.96 -20.55
C SER A 741 -6.65 33.47 -19.13
N TYR A 742 -6.14 34.70 -19.02
CA TYR A 742 -5.84 35.34 -17.75
C TYR A 742 -7.09 35.69 -16.94
N THR A 743 -8.20 36.11 -17.60
CA THR A 743 -9.47 36.44 -16.94
C THR A 743 -10.16 35.20 -16.37
N HIS A 744 -10.08 34.05 -17.06
CA HIS A 744 -10.65 32.79 -16.58
C HIS A 744 -9.83 32.16 -15.46
N LEU A 745 -8.50 32.36 -15.43
CA LEU A 745 -7.61 31.81 -14.39
C LEU A 745 -7.50 32.73 -13.14
N THR A 746 -7.78 34.03 -13.24
CA THR A 746 -7.53 34.97 -12.13
C THR A 746 -8.78 35.47 -11.42
N LEU A 747 -9.98 35.30 -11.98
CA LEU A 747 -11.23 35.73 -11.33
C LEU A 747 -11.52 34.98 -10.00
N PRO A 748 -11.18 33.71 -9.81
CA PRO A 748 -11.33 33.04 -8.50
C PRO A 748 -10.33 33.50 -7.46
N THR A 749 -9.11 33.93 -7.85
CA THR A 749 -8.02 34.19 -6.90
C THR A 749 -7.99 35.63 -6.36
N LYS A 750 -8.65 36.58 -6.97
CA LYS A 750 -8.69 38.00 -6.51
C LYS A 750 -9.74 38.29 -5.43
N ARG A 751 -10.51 37.31 -4.96
CA ARG A 751 -11.47 37.46 -3.87
C ARG A 751 -11.06 36.81 -2.55
N ILE A 752 -9.79 36.37 -2.44
CA ILE A 752 -9.23 35.85 -1.20
C ILE A 752 -7.98 36.68 -0.88
N VAL A 753 -8.18 37.96 -0.62
CA VAL A 753 -7.34 38.82 0.21
C VAL A 753 -8.27 39.81 0.89
#